data_dce66e8443893528630fc2da678af580
#
_entry.id   dce66e8443893528630fc2da678af580
#
_cell.length_a   1.000
_cell.length_b   1.000
_cell.length_c   1.000
_cell.angle_alpha   90.00
_cell.angle_beta   90.00
_cell.angle_gamma   90.00
#
_symmetry.space_group_name_H-M   'P 1'
#
loop_
_entity.id
_entity.type
_entity.pdbx_description
1 polymer ?
#
loop_
_entity_poly.entity_id
_entity_poly.type
_entity_poly.pdbx_seq_one_letter_code
_entity_poly.pdbx_strand_id
1 'polypeptide(L)'
;MKVFDFPAIVSGDSPPQQFFGFPLFFLREMVYNGFIDYLTRMAAMRILYDSKQSQFKTPFGTLTPGQTCTLNIHIPASVLTTKVTCIFNNEDGSWAQSVEMAYRMKKGAYDIFQGRFSIPYPGLFFYYFYIDTKNGGFRLFKQGDDTNMEAGDLWQLSCVPADFTTPDWAKGATIYQVFPDRFHSAGRVHTEGKLEPYTLHKSWYEEVDWKPTAEGQVLNNDFFGGNFRGITEKMDYIASLGVTILYLNPISKSFSSHRYDTGDYKTPDPMLGTEADFSDMCRAAHARGIRVVLDGVYSHTGSNSLYFNREKAFPSVGAYNSKESPYYSWYTFYDWPDTYHSWWDFDTLPTVNKMDPAFIRYIITDEDSVVAHWLKLGADGYRLDVADELPDEFLRLLRDRVKQLKPDALLLGEVWEDASNKCAYGKRRTYFTGGELDSVMNYPFRTAILNFIKNLDGGRGFKETVMSIVENYPPQVVACNMNLLGTHDTPRILTALVDDFDGSREEKAKRHLSRNQLTVAVERLEMASFLQYTLPGSPSLYYGDEAGMEGYKDPFNRRTYPWGREDPELLTHFRRLGRLRKGNEVLRQGDIQFFQAEDRRVGFTRTYNGKTLRVYCNRSGDPWDIPSGKILLGHNLHTIAPDWLTLSPKGFCVTEEWK
;
A
#
# COMPACT_ATOMS: atom_id res chain seq x y z
N MET A 1 21.81 9.35 2.03
CA MET A 1 21.01 8.24 1.47
C MET A 1 21.90 7.52 0.46
N LYS A 2 22.52 6.42 0.85
CA LYS A 2 23.36 5.60 -0.05
C LYS A 2 22.44 4.69 -0.85
N VAL A 3 22.45 4.89 -2.16
CA VAL A 3 21.78 4.03 -3.15
C VAL A 3 22.67 2.81 -3.35
N PHE A 4 22.11 1.61 -3.25
CA PHE A 4 22.80 0.39 -3.65
C PHE A 4 22.74 0.26 -5.18
N ASP A 5 23.90 0.37 -5.82
CA ASP A 5 24.09 0.05 -7.23
C ASP A 5 24.18 -1.47 -7.41
N PHE A 6 23.36 -2.02 -8.27
CA PHE A 6 23.55 -3.36 -8.82
C PHE A 6 24.35 -3.26 -10.13
N PRO A 7 25.36 -4.11 -10.35
CA PRO A 7 26.18 -4.03 -11.56
C PRO A 7 25.44 -4.50 -12.81
N ALA A 8 25.58 -3.72 -13.89
CA ALA A 8 25.10 -4.07 -15.21
C ALA A 8 25.92 -5.22 -15.82
N ILE A 9 25.22 -6.18 -16.39
CA ILE A 9 25.83 -7.26 -17.18
C ILE A 9 26.11 -6.74 -18.59
N VAL A 10 27.39 -6.72 -18.94
CA VAL A 10 27.89 -6.33 -20.26
C VAL A 10 27.63 -7.45 -21.26
N SER A 11 26.95 -7.15 -22.36
CA SER A 11 26.80 -8.02 -23.53
C SER A 11 28.09 -7.99 -24.36
N GLY A 12 28.70 -9.15 -24.55
CA GLY A 12 29.84 -9.30 -25.45
C GLY A 12 29.41 -9.69 -26.88
N ASP A 13 29.83 -8.89 -27.82
CA ASP A 13 29.72 -9.18 -29.25
C ASP A 13 30.68 -10.28 -29.69
N SER A 14 30.23 -11.18 -30.56
CA SER A 14 31.09 -12.02 -31.39
C SER A 14 30.49 -12.19 -32.79
N PRO A 15 31.32 -12.23 -33.86
CA PRO A 15 30.89 -12.02 -35.24
C PRO A 15 30.39 -13.28 -35.96
N PRO A 16 29.73 -13.15 -37.14
CA PRO A 16 29.02 -14.23 -37.80
C PRO A 16 29.92 -15.16 -38.59
N GLN A 17 29.75 -16.47 -38.43
CA GLN A 17 30.28 -17.48 -39.36
C GLN A 17 29.26 -17.81 -40.42
N GLN A 18 29.73 -17.80 -41.68
CA GLN A 18 29.01 -18.23 -42.86
C GLN A 18 28.80 -19.76 -42.89
N PHE A 19 27.58 -20.17 -43.18
CA PHE A 19 27.31 -21.56 -43.58
C PHE A 19 26.52 -21.63 -44.90
N PHE A 20 26.94 -22.56 -45.74
CA PHE A 20 26.48 -22.89 -47.09
C PHE A 20 25.02 -23.35 -47.18
N GLY A 21 24.38 -23.08 -48.28
CA GLY A 21 22.96 -23.34 -48.51
C GLY A 21 22.62 -24.80 -48.80
N PHE A 22 21.44 -25.19 -48.33
CA PHE A 22 20.61 -26.33 -48.80
C PHE A 22 19.13 -25.86 -48.80
N PRO A 23 18.23 -26.49 -49.61
CA PRO A 23 16.97 -25.86 -49.98
C PRO A 23 15.96 -25.75 -48.84
N LEU A 24 15.53 -24.51 -48.60
CA LEU A 24 14.82 -24.00 -47.39
C LEU A 24 13.32 -24.32 -47.36
N PHE A 25 12.72 -25.01 -48.33
CA PHE A 25 11.26 -25.14 -48.36
C PHE A 25 10.72 -26.41 -47.66
N PHE A 26 11.43 -27.51 -47.64
CA PHE A 26 11.00 -28.75 -46.96
C PHE A 26 11.33 -28.78 -45.45
N LEU A 27 12.36 -28.05 -45.00
CA LEU A 27 12.73 -27.96 -43.59
C LEU A 27 11.80 -27.04 -42.80
N ARG A 28 11.15 -26.07 -43.43
CA ARG A 28 10.30 -25.09 -42.78
C ARG A 28 8.97 -25.67 -42.27
N GLU A 29 8.36 -26.58 -42.99
CA GLU A 29 7.14 -27.26 -42.56
C GLU A 29 7.39 -28.34 -41.51
N MET A 30 8.47 -29.09 -41.62
CA MET A 30 8.82 -30.10 -40.59
C MET A 30 9.27 -29.48 -39.28
N VAL A 31 10.01 -28.35 -39.32
CA VAL A 31 10.43 -27.63 -38.13
C VAL A 31 9.24 -26.89 -37.51
N TYR A 32 8.36 -26.30 -38.31
CA TYR A 32 7.18 -25.58 -37.82
C TYR A 32 6.14 -26.54 -37.21
N ASN A 33 5.87 -27.66 -37.86
CA ASN A 33 4.98 -28.68 -37.31
C ASN A 33 5.60 -29.43 -36.15
N GLY A 34 6.91 -29.69 -36.13
CA GLY A 34 7.64 -30.27 -35.00
C GLY A 34 7.72 -29.30 -33.83
N PHE A 35 7.86 -28.00 -34.06
CA PHE A 35 7.89 -26.98 -33.02
C PHE A 35 6.48 -26.73 -32.43
N ILE A 36 5.43 -26.74 -33.27
CA ILE A 36 4.03 -26.68 -32.78
C ILE A 36 3.69 -27.96 -32.00
N ASP A 37 4.08 -29.13 -32.48
CA ASP A 37 3.87 -30.41 -31.79
C ASP A 37 4.68 -30.48 -30.49
N TYR A 38 5.91 -29.92 -30.44
CA TYR A 38 6.73 -29.76 -29.25
C TYR A 38 6.09 -28.77 -28.29
N LEU A 39 5.62 -27.59 -28.71
CA LEU A 39 4.91 -26.63 -27.89
C LEU A 39 3.56 -27.18 -27.40
N THR A 40 2.85 -27.94 -28.21
CA THR A 40 1.60 -28.60 -27.84
C THR A 40 1.85 -29.72 -26.82
N ARG A 41 2.94 -30.50 -26.99
CA ARG A 41 3.37 -31.54 -26.03
C ARG A 41 3.90 -30.91 -24.74
N MET A 42 4.62 -29.77 -24.77
CA MET A 42 5.04 -29.04 -23.59
C MET A 42 3.83 -28.45 -22.83
N ALA A 43 2.83 -27.92 -23.54
CA ALA A 43 1.57 -27.50 -22.94
C ALA A 43 0.75 -28.68 -22.37
N ALA A 44 0.84 -29.90 -22.98
CA ALA A 44 0.19 -31.11 -22.48
C ALA A 44 0.90 -31.78 -21.30
N MET A 45 2.14 -31.37 -20.96
CA MET A 45 2.90 -31.94 -19.85
C MET A 45 2.92 -31.07 -18.58
N ARG A 46 2.19 -29.97 -18.57
CA ARG A 46 2.18 -29.02 -17.43
C ARG A 46 1.29 -29.52 -16.29
N ILE A 47 1.81 -29.57 -15.10
CA ILE A 47 1.02 -29.79 -13.89
C ILE A 47 0.29 -28.50 -13.57
N LEU A 48 -1.02 -28.58 -13.30
CA LEU A 48 -1.86 -27.41 -13.05
C LEU A 48 -2.15 -27.28 -11.56
N TYR A 49 -1.70 -26.18 -10.99
CA TYR A 49 -2.06 -25.74 -9.66
C TYR A 49 -1.88 -24.23 -9.56
N ASP A 50 -2.95 -23.54 -9.17
CA ASP A 50 -2.93 -22.10 -8.88
C ASP A 50 -3.78 -21.85 -7.63
N SER A 51 -3.14 -21.53 -6.51
CA SER A 51 -3.80 -21.31 -5.21
C SER A 51 -4.80 -20.16 -5.22
N LYS A 52 -4.73 -19.30 -6.22
CA LYS A 52 -5.65 -18.17 -6.41
C LYS A 52 -6.98 -18.55 -7.05
N GLN A 53 -7.12 -19.79 -7.51
CA GLN A 53 -8.34 -20.31 -8.10
C GLN A 53 -9.03 -21.31 -7.17
N SER A 54 -10.31 -21.09 -6.90
CA SER A 54 -11.12 -21.92 -5.99
C SER A 54 -11.21 -23.39 -6.38
N GLN A 55 -11.00 -23.72 -7.67
CA GLN A 55 -10.94 -25.10 -8.11
C GLN A 55 -9.71 -25.86 -7.57
N PHE A 56 -8.63 -25.15 -7.24
CA PHE A 56 -7.41 -25.76 -6.70
C PHE A 56 -7.26 -25.60 -5.19
N LYS A 57 -7.76 -24.51 -4.60
CA LYS A 57 -7.71 -24.26 -3.16
C LYS A 57 -9.03 -23.70 -2.65
N THR A 58 -9.67 -24.39 -1.70
CA THR A 58 -10.94 -23.98 -1.10
C THR A 58 -10.91 -24.19 0.42
N PRO A 59 -11.17 -23.15 1.24
CA PRO A 59 -11.46 -21.78 0.82
C PRO A 59 -10.25 -21.07 0.21
N PHE A 60 -10.53 -20.05 -0.58
CA PHE A 60 -9.52 -19.11 -1.09
C PHE A 60 -9.01 -18.22 0.04
N GLY A 61 -7.74 -17.77 -0.05
CA GLY A 61 -7.16 -16.81 0.88
C GLY A 61 -6.66 -17.43 2.19
N THR A 62 -6.73 -16.65 3.26
CA THR A 62 -6.24 -17.03 4.60
C THR A 62 -7.17 -18.01 5.28
N LEU A 63 -6.64 -18.72 6.28
CA LEU A 63 -7.41 -19.65 7.13
C LEU A 63 -7.48 -19.13 8.56
N THR A 64 -8.40 -19.72 9.33
CA THR A 64 -8.42 -19.63 10.79
C THR A 64 -8.05 -20.97 11.42
N PRO A 65 -7.57 -21.01 12.68
CA PRO A 65 -7.22 -22.27 13.36
C PRO A 65 -8.32 -23.31 13.30
N GLY A 66 -7.99 -24.53 12.89
CA GLY A 66 -8.92 -25.65 12.75
C GLY A 66 -9.82 -25.60 11.50
N GLN A 67 -9.82 -24.54 10.73
CA GLN A 67 -10.59 -24.47 9.49
C GLN A 67 -10.05 -25.47 8.46
N THR A 68 -10.94 -26.31 7.91
CA THR A 68 -10.55 -27.27 6.89
C THR A 68 -10.35 -26.59 5.53
N CYS A 69 -9.19 -26.83 4.91
CA CYS A 69 -8.90 -26.43 3.54
C CYS A 69 -8.75 -27.66 2.64
N THR A 70 -9.26 -27.56 1.42
CA THR A 70 -9.15 -28.58 0.38
C THR A 70 -8.23 -28.09 -0.73
N LEU A 71 -7.24 -28.89 -1.09
CA LEU A 71 -6.37 -28.69 -2.25
C LEU A 71 -6.67 -29.70 -3.33
N ASN A 72 -6.67 -29.25 -4.59
CA ASN A 72 -6.73 -30.11 -5.76
C ASN A 72 -5.53 -29.80 -6.66
N ILE A 73 -4.88 -30.84 -7.18
CA ILE A 73 -3.80 -30.68 -8.16
C ILE A 73 -4.12 -31.56 -9.37
N HIS A 74 -3.91 -31.02 -10.57
CA HIS A 74 -4.15 -31.72 -11.82
C HIS A 74 -2.80 -32.09 -12.43
N ILE A 75 -2.53 -33.37 -12.54
CA ILE A 75 -1.26 -33.92 -13.05
C ILE A 75 -1.53 -34.65 -14.35
N PRO A 76 -0.80 -34.38 -15.44
CA PRO A 76 -0.96 -35.14 -16.68
C PRO A 76 -0.80 -36.63 -16.42
N ALA A 77 -1.70 -37.46 -16.95
CA ALA A 77 -1.63 -38.92 -16.79
C ALA A 77 -0.33 -39.55 -17.33
N SER A 78 0.34 -38.85 -18.28
CA SER A 78 1.64 -39.23 -18.80
C SER A 78 2.79 -39.16 -17.78
N VAL A 79 2.62 -38.47 -16.67
CA VAL A 79 3.60 -38.40 -15.57
C VAL A 79 3.68 -39.73 -14.81
N LEU A 80 2.68 -40.60 -14.94
CA LEU A 80 2.61 -41.90 -14.26
C LEU A 80 2.76 -41.79 -12.75
N THR A 81 2.03 -40.85 -12.17
CA THR A 81 2.05 -40.51 -10.74
C THR A 81 1.62 -41.72 -9.90
N THR A 82 2.40 -42.04 -8.87
CA THR A 82 2.11 -43.12 -7.92
C THR A 82 1.62 -42.57 -6.58
N LYS A 83 2.11 -41.38 -6.16
CA LYS A 83 1.73 -40.71 -4.92
C LYS A 83 1.91 -39.20 -5.05
N VAL A 84 1.05 -38.43 -4.39
CA VAL A 84 1.18 -36.98 -4.23
C VAL A 84 1.11 -36.63 -2.75
N THR A 85 2.08 -35.86 -2.27
CA THR A 85 2.12 -35.38 -0.89
C THR A 85 2.26 -33.86 -0.88
N CYS A 86 1.36 -33.16 -0.20
CA CYS A 86 1.52 -31.73 0.09
C CYS A 86 2.24 -31.61 1.45
N ILE A 87 3.32 -30.85 1.48
CA ILE A 87 4.17 -30.68 2.66
C ILE A 87 4.09 -29.22 3.09
N PHE A 88 3.68 -29.00 4.33
CA PHE A 88 3.57 -27.70 4.98
C PHE A 88 4.67 -27.55 6.02
N ASN A 89 5.26 -26.36 6.12
CA ASN A 89 6.21 -25.99 7.15
C ASN A 89 5.95 -24.56 7.60
N ASN A 90 6.21 -24.26 8.86
CA ASN A 90 6.46 -22.88 9.27
C ASN A 90 7.91 -22.49 8.90
N GLU A 91 8.22 -21.20 9.00
CA GLU A 91 9.52 -20.69 8.52
C GLU A 91 10.74 -21.23 9.28
N ASP A 92 10.61 -21.39 10.61
CA ASP A 92 11.69 -21.87 11.48
C ASP A 92 11.82 -23.40 11.51
N GLY A 93 10.94 -24.12 10.79
CA GLY A 93 10.95 -25.58 10.75
C GLY A 93 10.50 -26.28 12.04
N SER A 94 10.03 -25.52 13.04
CA SER A 94 9.57 -26.10 14.33
C SER A 94 8.26 -26.87 14.17
N TRP A 95 7.52 -26.66 13.09
CA TRP A 95 6.31 -27.37 12.77
C TRP A 95 6.30 -27.80 11.31
N ALA A 96 5.86 -29.02 11.07
CA ALA A 96 5.68 -29.57 9.74
C ALA A 96 4.45 -30.50 9.71
N GLN A 97 3.74 -30.49 8.59
CA GLN A 97 2.62 -31.40 8.33
C GLN A 97 2.73 -31.94 6.91
N SER A 98 2.52 -33.24 6.74
CA SER A 98 2.41 -33.87 5.43
C SER A 98 0.99 -34.36 5.21
N VAL A 99 0.43 -34.05 4.04
CA VAL A 99 -0.91 -34.44 3.64
C VAL A 99 -0.83 -35.29 2.38
N GLU A 100 -1.15 -36.57 2.49
CA GLU A 100 -1.27 -37.42 1.33
C GLU A 100 -2.53 -37.07 0.55
N MET A 101 -2.39 -36.83 -0.76
CA MET A 101 -3.48 -36.45 -1.64
C MET A 101 -4.03 -37.68 -2.36
N ALA A 102 -5.32 -37.98 -2.10
CA ALA A 102 -5.99 -39.11 -2.70
C ALA A 102 -6.33 -38.84 -4.18
N TYR A 103 -6.11 -39.84 -5.04
CA TYR A 103 -6.67 -39.82 -6.39
C TYR A 103 -8.18 -39.68 -6.37
N ARG A 104 -8.74 -38.81 -7.15
CA ARG A 104 -10.21 -38.56 -7.24
C ARG A 104 -10.81 -39.04 -8.53
N MET A 105 -10.29 -38.55 -9.64
CA MET A 105 -10.84 -38.87 -10.96
C MET A 105 -9.83 -38.52 -12.07
N LYS A 106 -10.11 -39.03 -13.24
CA LYS A 106 -9.49 -38.56 -14.48
C LYS A 106 -10.39 -37.55 -15.19
N LYS A 107 -9.84 -36.43 -15.61
CA LYS A 107 -10.54 -35.39 -16.40
C LYS A 107 -9.72 -35.06 -17.62
N GLY A 108 -10.15 -35.54 -18.77
CA GLY A 108 -9.38 -35.44 -20.01
C GLY A 108 -8.01 -36.12 -19.88
N ALA A 109 -6.94 -35.40 -20.14
CA ALA A 109 -5.56 -35.88 -20.03
C ALA A 109 -4.97 -35.85 -18.60
N TYR A 110 -5.73 -35.38 -17.61
CA TYR A 110 -5.26 -35.16 -16.26
C TYR A 110 -5.83 -36.12 -15.23
N ASP A 111 -4.98 -36.58 -14.32
CA ASP A 111 -5.36 -37.23 -13.09
C ASP A 111 -5.47 -36.16 -12.00
N ILE A 112 -6.58 -36.16 -11.24
CA ILE A 112 -6.88 -35.18 -10.20
C ILE A 112 -6.64 -35.81 -8.83
N PHE A 113 -5.78 -35.18 -8.04
CA PHE A 113 -5.50 -35.56 -6.66
C PHE A 113 -6.04 -34.48 -5.71
N GLN A 114 -6.63 -34.91 -4.57
CA GLN A 114 -7.22 -34.04 -3.57
C GLN A 114 -6.71 -34.38 -2.18
N GLY A 115 -6.30 -33.34 -1.44
CA GLY A 115 -5.98 -33.41 -0.01
C GLY A 115 -6.84 -32.46 0.82
N ARG A 116 -7.05 -32.81 2.09
CA ARG A 116 -7.69 -31.94 3.09
C ARG A 116 -6.79 -31.78 4.30
N PHE A 117 -6.71 -30.60 4.83
CA PHE A 117 -5.90 -30.29 6.01
C PHE A 117 -6.51 -29.15 6.81
N SER A 118 -5.99 -28.92 8.00
CA SER A 118 -6.24 -27.72 8.80
C SER A 118 -4.95 -27.31 9.50
N ILE A 119 -4.83 -26.02 9.80
CA ILE A 119 -3.70 -25.45 10.56
C ILE A 119 -4.18 -25.26 12.01
N PRO A 120 -3.40 -25.69 13.04
CA PRO A 120 -3.89 -25.69 14.42
C PRO A 120 -3.76 -24.34 15.15
N TYR A 121 -2.93 -23.41 14.68
CA TYR A 121 -2.67 -22.12 15.34
C TYR A 121 -2.38 -21.00 14.32
N PRO A 122 -2.55 -19.73 14.70
CA PRO A 122 -2.20 -18.60 13.83
C PRO A 122 -0.70 -18.55 13.50
N GLY A 123 -0.36 -18.19 12.28
CA GLY A 123 1.02 -18.09 11.84
C GLY A 123 1.16 -18.03 10.33
N LEU A 124 2.39 -17.90 9.88
CA LEU A 124 2.77 -17.94 8.47
C LEU A 124 3.34 -19.32 8.14
N PHE A 125 2.79 -19.95 7.13
CA PHE A 125 3.15 -21.27 6.66
C PHE A 125 3.48 -21.22 5.18
N PHE A 126 4.33 -22.18 4.75
CA PHE A 126 4.68 -22.38 3.36
C PHE A 126 4.46 -23.83 3.00
N TYR A 127 4.08 -24.10 1.74
CA TYR A 127 3.89 -25.46 1.29
C TYR A 127 4.37 -25.67 -0.15
N TYR A 128 4.63 -26.92 -0.46
CA TYR A 128 4.96 -27.42 -1.80
C TYR A 128 4.41 -28.83 -1.97
N PHE A 129 4.41 -29.32 -3.20
CA PHE A 129 4.00 -30.68 -3.49
C PHE A 129 5.25 -31.53 -3.76
N TYR A 130 5.23 -32.76 -3.28
CA TYR A 130 6.16 -33.82 -3.67
C TYR A 130 5.37 -34.85 -4.43
N ILE A 131 5.83 -35.19 -5.65
CA ILE A 131 5.14 -36.07 -6.59
C ILE A 131 6.04 -37.26 -6.86
N ASP A 132 5.61 -38.44 -6.43
CA ASP A 132 6.25 -39.70 -6.71
C ASP A 132 5.69 -40.25 -8.04
N THR A 133 6.57 -40.77 -8.89
CA THR A 133 6.23 -41.38 -10.17
C THR A 133 6.90 -42.73 -10.28
N LYS A 134 6.55 -43.52 -11.30
CA LYS A 134 7.24 -44.81 -11.58
C LYS A 134 8.73 -44.65 -11.86
N ASN A 135 9.17 -43.43 -12.23
CA ASN A 135 10.54 -43.14 -12.64
C ASN A 135 11.34 -42.30 -11.63
N GLY A 136 10.82 -42.12 -10.41
CA GLY A 136 11.40 -41.27 -9.37
C GLY A 136 10.47 -40.20 -8.91
N GLY A 137 10.87 -39.39 -7.90
CA GLY A 137 10.06 -38.30 -7.33
C GLY A 137 10.69 -36.94 -7.57
N PHE A 138 9.88 -35.89 -7.55
CA PHE A 138 10.31 -34.50 -7.68
C PHE A 138 9.45 -33.54 -6.84
N ARG A 139 10.02 -32.38 -6.54
CA ARG A 139 9.29 -31.27 -5.91
C ARG A 139 8.62 -30.42 -6.98
N LEU A 140 7.46 -29.89 -6.64
CA LEU A 140 6.77 -28.90 -7.46
C LEU A 140 6.73 -27.59 -6.70
N PHE A 141 7.18 -26.52 -7.36
CA PHE A 141 7.29 -25.17 -6.83
C PHE A 141 6.30 -24.22 -7.52
N LYS A 142 6.06 -23.06 -6.91
CA LYS A 142 5.29 -21.96 -7.46
C LYS A 142 6.16 -21.13 -8.40
N GLN A 143 5.61 -20.76 -9.56
CA GLN A 143 6.20 -19.80 -10.49
C GLN A 143 5.11 -18.86 -11.02
N GLY A 144 4.89 -17.76 -10.28
CA GLY A 144 3.76 -16.87 -10.57
C GLY A 144 2.40 -17.58 -10.43
N ASP A 145 1.60 -17.57 -11.51
CA ASP A 145 0.32 -18.31 -11.62
C ASP A 145 0.54 -19.79 -11.96
N ASP A 146 1.78 -20.24 -12.04
CA ASP A 146 2.19 -21.48 -12.65
C ASP A 146 2.96 -22.37 -11.69
N THR A 147 3.30 -23.57 -12.17
CA THR A 147 4.13 -24.53 -11.45
C THR A 147 5.45 -24.79 -12.17
N ASN A 148 6.50 -25.09 -11.40
CA ASN A 148 7.82 -25.46 -11.91
C ASN A 148 8.38 -26.67 -11.13
N MET A 149 9.08 -27.58 -11.83
CA MET A 149 9.67 -28.79 -11.24
C MET A 149 11.14 -28.63 -10.87
N GLU A 150 11.81 -27.59 -11.34
CA GLU A 150 13.25 -27.40 -11.12
C GLU A 150 13.53 -26.44 -9.97
N ALA A 151 12.90 -25.25 -10.01
CA ALA A 151 13.07 -24.21 -9.01
C ALA A 151 11.84 -23.29 -8.96
N GLY A 152 11.67 -22.56 -7.87
CA GLY A 152 10.59 -21.58 -7.68
C GLY A 152 10.38 -21.31 -6.19
N ASP A 153 9.35 -20.52 -5.94
CA ASP A 153 8.91 -20.18 -4.58
C ASP A 153 8.07 -21.32 -3.97
N LEU A 154 7.85 -21.23 -2.68
CA LEU A 154 6.83 -22.01 -2.00
C LEU A 154 5.50 -21.25 -2.05
N TRP A 155 4.38 -21.97 -2.02
CA TRP A 155 3.08 -21.34 -1.80
C TRP A 155 2.99 -20.88 -0.35
N GLN A 156 2.54 -19.65 -0.15
CA GLN A 156 2.30 -19.08 1.17
C GLN A 156 0.89 -19.42 1.65
N LEU A 157 0.74 -19.59 2.96
CA LEU A 157 -0.52 -19.74 3.64
C LEU A 157 -0.50 -19.00 4.97
N SER A 158 -1.32 -17.97 5.11
CA SER A 158 -1.51 -17.26 6.37
C SER A 158 -2.68 -17.86 7.15
N CYS A 159 -2.46 -18.18 8.42
CA CYS A 159 -3.51 -18.54 9.37
C CYS A 159 -3.62 -17.41 10.39
N VAL A 160 -4.82 -16.87 10.59
CA VAL A 160 -5.08 -15.68 11.41
C VAL A 160 -6.00 -16.00 12.57
N PRO A 161 -5.97 -15.25 13.70
CA PRO A 161 -6.89 -15.46 14.80
C PRO A 161 -8.35 -15.44 14.33
N ALA A 162 -9.17 -16.34 14.85
CA ALA A 162 -10.58 -16.48 14.41
C ALA A 162 -11.45 -15.29 14.82
N ASP A 163 -11.08 -14.58 15.87
CA ASP A 163 -11.74 -13.39 16.42
C ASP A 163 -11.15 -12.07 15.89
N PHE A 164 -10.16 -12.14 14.99
CA PHE A 164 -9.53 -10.94 14.44
C PHE A 164 -10.50 -10.18 13.53
N THR A 165 -10.85 -8.97 13.92
CA THR A 165 -11.77 -8.08 13.21
C THR A 165 -11.15 -6.73 12.96
N THR A 166 -11.67 -6.03 11.95
CA THR A 166 -11.30 -4.65 11.59
C THR A 166 -12.55 -3.75 11.62
N PRO A 167 -12.40 -2.43 11.81
CA PRO A 167 -13.54 -1.52 11.88
C PRO A 167 -14.37 -1.52 10.59
N ASP A 168 -15.69 -1.71 10.70
CA ASP A 168 -16.59 -1.78 9.54
C ASP A 168 -16.62 -0.48 8.73
N TRP A 169 -16.50 0.67 9.39
CA TRP A 169 -16.48 1.98 8.72
C TRP A 169 -15.24 2.19 7.85
N ALA A 170 -14.14 1.47 8.13
CA ALA A 170 -12.89 1.55 7.35
C ALA A 170 -12.91 0.67 6.10
N LYS A 171 -13.78 -0.35 6.04
CA LYS A 171 -13.87 -1.28 4.91
C LYS A 171 -14.38 -0.58 3.66
N GLY A 172 -13.50 -0.48 2.65
CA GLY A 172 -13.80 0.18 1.38
C GLY A 172 -14.04 1.68 1.49
N ALA A 173 -13.55 2.31 2.53
CA ALA A 173 -13.56 3.75 2.74
C ALA A 173 -12.85 4.50 1.59
N THR A 174 -12.98 5.80 1.54
CA THR A 174 -12.18 6.69 0.71
C THR A 174 -11.39 7.60 1.65
N ILE A 175 -10.07 7.54 1.56
CA ILE A 175 -9.14 8.26 2.43
C ILE A 175 -8.69 9.53 1.72
N TYR A 176 -8.58 10.64 2.46
CA TYR A 176 -7.96 11.88 2.00
C TYR A 176 -6.82 12.22 2.95
N GLN A 177 -5.57 12.15 2.45
CA GLN A 177 -4.39 12.49 3.22
C GLN A 177 -4.09 13.97 3.09
N VAL A 178 -3.96 14.66 4.22
CA VAL A 178 -3.69 16.09 4.30
C VAL A 178 -2.37 16.35 5.02
N PHE A 179 -1.52 17.19 4.41
CA PHE A 179 -0.38 17.83 5.06
C PHE A 179 -0.88 19.17 5.64
N PRO A 180 -1.13 19.27 6.97
CA PRO A 180 -1.95 20.34 7.53
C PRO A 180 -1.47 21.76 7.22
N ASP A 181 -0.15 21.99 7.30
CA ASP A 181 0.46 23.30 7.01
C ASP A 181 0.24 23.79 5.59
N ARG A 182 0.01 22.88 4.64
CA ARG A 182 -0.02 23.16 3.19
C ARG A 182 -1.41 23.06 2.58
N PHE A 183 -2.44 22.78 3.38
CA PHE A 183 -3.79 22.56 2.84
C PHE A 183 -4.63 23.82 2.76
N HIS A 184 -4.90 24.48 3.89
CA HIS A 184 -5.62 25.75 3.91
C HIS A 184 -5.36 26.50 5.22
N SER A 185 -5.17 27.81 5.12
CA SER A 185 -4.99 28.71 6.25
C SER A 185 -6.27 29.51 6.51
N ALA A 186 -6.76 29.51 7.73
CA ALA A 186 -7.92 30.30 8.14
C ALA A 186 -7.65 31.05 9.46
N GLY A 187 -8.05 32.29 9.51
CA GLY A 187 -7.82 33.15 10.67
C GLY A 187 -6.34 33.56 10.84
N ARG A 188 -5.97 33.92 12.07
CA ARG A 188 -4.60 34.29 12.41
C ARG A 188 -3.79 33.04 12.72
N VAL A 189 -2.59 32.92 12.14
CA VAL A 189 -1.61 31.89 12.52
C VAL A 189 -1.01 32.26 13.88
N HIS A 190 -1.05 31.31 14.80
CA HIS A 190 -0.46 31.48 16.14
C HIS A 190 0.98 30.98 16.11
N THR A 191 1.90 31.83 16.54
CA THR A 191 3.34 31.49 16.58
C THR A 191 3.90 31.44 18.00
N GLU A 192 3.11 31.86 18.98
CA GLU A 192 3.53 31.80 20.39
C GLU A 192 3.77 30.37 20.83
N GLY A 193 4.96 30.09 21.32
CA GLY A 193 5.38 28.74 21.73
C GLY A 193 5.83 27.81 20.60
N LYS A 194 5.90 28.31 19.35
CA LYS A 194 6.51 27.56 18.24
C LYS A 194 8.02 27.41 18.47
N LEU A 195 8.57 26.24 18.14
CA LEU A 195 10.01 25.98 18.20
C LEU A 195 10.74 26.80 17.12
N GLU A 196 11.79 27.50 17.52
CA GLU A 196 12.59 28.40 16.67
C GLU A 196 13.94 27.75 16.26
N PRO A 197 14.57 28.22 15.14
CA PRO A 197 14.08 29.22 14.20
C PRO A 197 13.07 28.64 13.21
N TYR A 198 12.20 29.50 12.67
CA TYR A 198 11.27 29.12 11.60
C TYR A 198 11.10 30.27 10.59
N THR A 199 10.68 29.91 9.37
CA THR A 199 10.24 30.86 8.34
C THR A 199 8.73 30.75 8.18
N LEU A 200 7.98 31.85 8.32
CA LEU A 200 6.57 31.90 7.92
C LEU A 200 6.46 32.64 6.59
N HIS A 201 6.02 31.95 5.55
CA HIS A 201 5.82 32.53 4.23
C HIS A 201 4.74 33.63 4.25
N LYS A 202 4.96 34.70 3.48
CA LYS A 202 4.04 35.84 3.40
C LYS A 202 2.89 35.60 2.46
N SER A 203 3.09 34.75 1.46
CA SER A 203 2.08 34.38 0.48
C SER A 203 1.90 32.87 0.44
N TRP A 204 0.63 32.44 0.27
CA TRP A 204 0.22 31.04 0.14
C TRP A 204 0.84 30.34 -1.09
N TYR A 205 1.28 31.10 -2.09
CA TYR A 205 1.78 30.59 -3.37
C TYR A 205 3.29 30.80 -3.55
N GLU A 206 4.02 31.08 -2.48
CA GLU A 206 5.48 31.07 -2.52
C GLU A 206 6.01 29.65 -2.73
N GLU A 207 7.23 29.51 -3.23
CA GLU A 207 7.90 28.22 -3.32
C GLU A 207 8.34 27.76 -1.93
N VAL A 208 8.35 26.44 -1.74
CA VAL A 208 8.87 25.80 -0.53
C VAL A 208 10.37 26.02 -0.39
N ASP A 209 10.86 26.17 0.82
CA ASP A 209 12.31 26.26 1.09
C ASP A 209 12.96 24.90 0.85
N TRP A 210 13.90 24.87 -0.09
CA TRP A 210 14.57 23.64 -0.49
C TRP A 210 16.09 23.72 -0.37
N LYS A 211 16.63 24.92 -0.14
CA LYS A 211 18.06 25.16 -0.07
C LYS A 211 18.63 24.69 1.26
N PRO A 212 19.77 23.99 1.26
CA PRO A 212 20.46 23.69 2.50
C PRO A 212 21.04 24.97 3.11
N THR A 213 21.26 24.95 4.43
CA THR A 213 22.03 25.97 5.15
C THR A 213 23.49 25.98 4.68
N ALA A 214 24.29 26.94 5.17
CA ALA A 214 25.72 26.99 4.88
C ALA A 214 26.48 25.73 5.31
N GLU A 215 25.96 25.03 6.33
CA GLU A 215 26.47 23.77 6.88
C GLU A 215 25.94 22.53 6.08
N GLY A 216 25.12 22.74 5.06
CA GLY A 216 24.57 21.69 4.21
C GLY A 216 23.31 21.00 4.77
N GLN A 217 22.71 21.52 5.84
CA GLN A 217 21.51 20.96 6.45
C GLN A 217 20.24 21.49 5.80
N VAL A 218 19.23 20.64 5.64
CA VAL A 218 17.88 21.03 5.22
C VAL A 218 17.01 21.00 6.45
N LEU A 219 16.55 22.17 6.89
CA LEU A 219 15.87 22.33 8.19
C LEU A 219 14.38 21.95 8.13
N ASN A 220 13.74 22.03 6.95
CA ASN A 220 12.29 21.81 6.80
C ASN A 220 11.43 22.67 7.76
N ASN A 221 11.88 23.85 8.10
CA ASN A 221 11.27 24.75 9.08
C ASN A 221 10.57 25.95 8.44
N ASP A 222 10.14 25.80 7.18
CA ASP A 222 9.30 26.73 6.44
C ASP A 222 7.82 26.38 6.61
N PHE A 223 6.98 27.39 6.88
CA PHE A 223 5.56 27.23 7.15
C PHE A 223 4.73 28.17 6.30
N PHE A 224 3.54 27.71 5.89
CA PHE A 224 2.54 28.51 5.17
C PHE A 224 1.31 28.82 6.04
N GLY A 225 1.24 28.25 7.23
CA GLY A 225 0.20 28.55 8.21
C GLY A 225 -1.13 27.86 7.95
N GLY A 226 -1.16 26.77 7.18
CA GLY A 226 -2.34 25.90 7.14
C GLY A 226 -2.65 25.37 8.54
N ASN A 227 -3.95 25.25 8.91
CA ASN A 227 -4.34 24.99 10.28
C ASN A 227 -5.66 24.21 10.39
N PHE A 228 -6.05 23.80 11.61
CA PHE A 228 -7.28 23.05 11.87
C PHE A 228 -8.55 23.80 11.42
N ARG A 229 -8.58 25.12 11.63
CA ARG A 229 -9.71 25.96 11.16
C ARG A 229 -9.81 25.94 9.64
N GLY A 230 -8.68 26.02 8.95
CA GLY A 230 -8.63 25.92 7.50
C GLY A 230 -9.15 24.58 7.00
N ILE A 231 -8.74 23.46 7.63
CA ILE A 231 -9.28 22.14 7.30
C ILE A 231 -10.79 22.10 7.55
N THR A 232 -11.26 22.70 8.67
CA THR A 232 -12.69 22.77 9.00
C THR A 232 -13.49 23.53 7.95
N GLU A 233 -13.01 24.68 7.47
CA GLU A 233 -13.64 25.47 6.41
C GLU A 233 -13.74 24.71 5.07
N LYS A 234 -12.80 23.79 4.82
CA LYS A 234 -12.76 22.95 3.59
C LYS A 234 -13.43 21.59 3.74
N MET A 235 -14.12 21.33 4.85
CA MET A 235 -14.70 20.00 5.11
C MET A 235 -15.78 19.62 4.10
N ASP A 236 -16.56 20.58 3.59
CA ASP A 236 -17.55 20.35 2.51
C ASP A 236 -16.86 19.99 1.18
N TYR A 237 -15.71 20.63 0.90
CA TYR A 237 -14.89 20.28 -0.24
C TYR A 237 -14.42 18.82 -0.13
N ILE A 238 -13.82 18.43 1.01
CA ILE A 238 -13.35 17.06 1.28
C ILE A 238 -14.52 16.07 1.13
N ALA A 239 -15.68 16.36 1.70
CA ALA A 239 -16.86 15.51 1.59
C ALA A 239 -17.34 15.35 0.14
N SER A 240 -17.19 16.40 -0.71
CA SER A 240 -17.59 16.39 -2.12
C SER A 240 -16.79 15.40 -2.98
N LEU A 241 -15.60 15.00 -2.52
CA LEU A 241 -14.74 13.97 -3.13
C LEU A 241 -15.16 12.54 -2.74
N GLY A 242 -16.23 12.37 -1.95
CA GLY A 242 -16.68 11.07 -1.47
C GLY A 242 -15.85 10.51 -0.31
N VAL A 243 -15.02 11.34 0.30
CA VAL A 243 -14.13 10.98 1.42
C VAL A 243 -14.93 10.55 2.66
N THR A 244 -14.45 9.52 3.33
CA THR A 244 -14.99 9.01 4.59
C THR A 244 -13.93 8.89 5.69
N ILE A 245 -12.65 9.04 5.33
CA ILE A 245 -11.52 9.10 6.27
C ILE A 245 -10.65 10.30 5.92
N LEU A 246 -10.43 11.19 6.88
CA LEU A 246 -9.42 12.23 6.84
C LEU A 246 -8.19 11.75 7.59
N TYR A 247 -7.08 11.50 6.87
CA TYR A 247 -5.79 11.18 7.46
C TYR A 247 -4.91 12.43 7.49
N LEU A 248 -4.45 12.81 8.68
CA LEU A 248 -3.58 13.96 8.90
C LEU A 248 -2.13 13.50 9.10
N ASN A 249 -1.19 14.06 8.35
CA ASN A 249 0.22 14.01 8.72
C ASN A 249 0.43 14.61 10.12
N PRO A 250 1.57 14.40 10.79
CA PRO A 250 1.75 14.72 12.21
C PRO A 250 1.29 16.12 12.61
N ILE A 251 0.61 16.21 13.74
CA ILE A 251 0.00 17.44 14.25
C ILE A 251 0.63 17.95 15.55
N SER A 252 1.46 17.14 16.20
CA SER A 252 2.09 17.46 17.48
C SER A 252 3.11 18.59 17.34
N LYS A 253 3.31 19.36 18.41
CA LYS A 253 4.31 20.42 18.46
C LYS A 253 5.68 19.87 18.06
N SER A 254 6.33 20.52 17.08
CA SER A 254 7.58 20.08 16.48
C SER A 254 8.37 21.28 15.94
N PHE A 255 9.60 21.07 15.53
CA PHE A 255 10.41 22.10 14.89
C PHE A 255 10.08 22.22 13.42
N SER A 256 10.03 21.08 12.71
CA SER A 256 9.81 21.05 11.25
C SER A 256 8.34 21.23 10.85
N SER A 257 8.13 21.59 9.59
CA SER A 257 6.79 21.70 9.02
C SER A 257 6.15 20.33 8.76
N HIS A 258 6.92 19.25 8.62
CA HIS A 258 6.42 17.88 8.50
C HIS A 258 6.04 17.26 9.85
N ARG A 259 6.59 17.75 10.97
CA ARG A 259 6.28 17.36 12.34
C ARG A 259 6.58 15.90 12.72
N TYR A 260 7.40 15.20 11.92
CA TYR A 260 7.90 13.87 12.30
C TYR A 260 8.96 13.95 13.40
N ASP A 261 9.59 15.09 13.62
CA ASP A 261 10.47 15.40 14.75
C ASP A 261 9.67 15.83 15.99
N THR A 262 8.85 14.94 16.53
CA THR A 262 7.92 15.23 17.62
C THR A 262 8.62 15.92 18.79
N GLY A 263 8.17 17.13 19.12
CA GLY A 263 8.67 17.92 20.25
C GLY A 263 7.86 17.72 21.54
N ASP A 264 6.53 17.63 21.43
CA ASP A 264 5.62 17.29 22.53
C ASP A 264 4.42 16.52 21.99
N TYR A 265 4.27 15.26 22.39
CA TYR A 265 3.23 14.35 21.88
C TYR A 265 1.81 14.79 22.19
N LYS A 266 1.59 15.48 23.33
CA LYS A 266 0.25 15.83 23.83
C LYS A 266 -0.19 17.24 23.46
N THR A 267 0.68 18.06 22.91
CA THR A 267 0.38 19.45 22.54
C THR A 267 0.33 19.57 21.01
N PRO A 268 -0.74 20.11 20.40
CA PRO A 268 -0.74 20.40 18.98
C PRO A 268 0.30 21.48 18.65
N ASP A 269 0.84 21.46 17.44
CA ASP A 269 1.72 22.54 16.98
C ASP A 269 0.97 23.87 17.00
N PRO A 270 1.53 24.93 17.63
CA PRO A 270 0.84 26.22 17.79
C PRO A 270 0.31 26.80 16.47
N MET A 271 1.03 26.58 15.36
CA MET A 271 0.60 27.08 14.04
C MET A 271 -0.63 26.33 13.51
N LEU A 272 -0.91 25.12 13.97
CA LEU A 272 -2.13 24.37 13.61
C LEU A 272 -3.35 24.82 14.43
N GLY A 273 -3.14 25.32 15.65
CA GLY A 273 -4.20 25.74 16.55
C GLY A 273 -4.14 25.04 17.90
N THR A 274 -5.27 25.06 18.59
CA THR A 274 -5.46 24.50 19.93
C THR A 274 -6.11 23.11 19.89
N GLU A 275 -6.13 22.41 21.05
CA GLU A 275 -6.93 21.19 21.23
C GLU A 275 -8.42 21.40 20.94
N ALA A 276 -8.94 22.60 21.28
CA ALA A 276 -10.34 22.96 20.96
C ALA A 276 -10.55 23.05 19.46
N ASP A 277 -9.63 23.70 18.71
CA ASP A 277 -9.70 23.77 17.23
C ASP A 277 -9.62 22.37 16.60
N PHE A 278 -8.78 21.48 17.15
CA PHE A 278 -8.72 20.08 16.72
C PHE A 278 -10.04 19.33 16.97
N SER A 279 -10.61 19.47 18.16
CA SER A 279 -11.89 18.84 18.52
C SER A 279 -13.04 19.38 17.65
N ASP A 280 -13.03 20.68 17.32
CA ASP A 280 -14.03 21.32 16.43
C ASP A 280 -13.90 20.76 15.01
N MET A 281 -12.69 20.59 14.53
CA MET A 281 -12.42 19.95 13.24
C MET A 281 -12.94 18.51 13.21
N CYS A 282 -12.65 17.71 14.26
CA CYS A 282 -13.18 16.35 14.37
C CYS A 282 -14.72 16.32 14.36
N ARG A 283 -15.37 17.22 15.12
CA ARG A 283 -16.84 17.34 15.10
C ARG A 283 -17.40 17.69 13.72
N ALA A 284 -16.74 18.61 13.01
CA ALA A 284 -17.13 19.00 11.66
C ALA A 284 -16.98 17.84 10.65
N ALA A 285 -15.93 17.04 10.80
CA ALA A 285 -15.70 15.82 10.02
C ALA A 285 -16.79 14.77 10.31
N HIS A 286 -17.01 14.47 11.60
CA HIS A 286 -18.01 13.48 12.03
C HIS A 286 -19.43 13.85 11.59
N ALA A 287 -19.79 15.13 11.61
CA ALA A 287 -21.08 15.62 11.11
C ALA A 287 -21.32 15.31 9.62
N ARG A 288 -20.25 15.02 8.86
CA ARG A 288 -20.30 14.64 7.44
C ARG A 288 -20.02 13.16 7.20
N GLY A 289 -19.94 12.36 8.28
CA GLY A 289 -19.61 10.93 8.21
C GLY A 289 -18.15 10.67 7.84
N ILE A 290 -17.26 11.59 8.15
CA ILE A 290 -15.81 11.47 7.93
C ILE A 290 -15.13 11.18 9.26
N ARG A 291 -14.36 10.09 9.34
CA ARG A 291 -13.52 9.72 10.49
C ARG A 291 -12.15 10.36 10.39
N VAL A 292 -11.51 10.64 11.52
CA VAL A 292 -10.21 11.31 11.59
C VAL A 292 -9.14 10.35 12.08
N VAL A 293 -8.10 10.11 11.26
CA VAL A 293 -6.95 9.26 11.59
C VAL A 293 -5.71 10.13 11.72
N LEU A 294 -4.94 9.95 12.80
CA LEU A 294 -3.73 10.70 13.10
C LEU A 294 -2.48 9.88 12.77
N ASP A 295 -1.38 10.58 12.54
CA ASP A 295 -0.05 9.97 12.42
C ASP A 295 0.55 9.72 13.81
N GLY A 296 0.94 8.49 14.11
CA GLY A 296 1.58 8.06 15.34
C GLY A 296 3.07 7.82 15.13
N VAL A 297 3.89 8.79 15.50
CA VAL A 297 5.35 8.76 15.36
C VAL A 297 5.97 8.30 16.66
N TYR A 298 6.20 7.00 16.84
CA TYR A 298 6.65 6.44 18.12
C TYR A 298 8.04 5.79 18.07
N SER A 299 8.75 5.88 16.95
CA SER A 299 10.10 5.32 16.80
C SER A 299 11.21 6.27 17.26
N HIS A 300 10.98 7.59 17.23
CA HIS A 300 11.93 8.63 17.56
C HIS A 300 11.23 9.92 18.02
N THR A 301 12.00 10.87 18.53
CA THR A 301 11.53 12.24 18.82
C THR A 301 12.45 13.25 18.17
N GLY A 302 12.09 14.53 18.21
CA GLY A 302 13.04 15.60 17.89
C GLY A 302 14.14 15.73 18.93
N SER A 303 15.37 16.10 18.54
CA SER A 303 16.45 16.41 19.49
C SER A 303 16.09 17.60 20.40
N ASN A 304 15.27 18.51 19.89
CA ASN A 304 14.73 19.67 20.60
C ASN A 304 13.38 19.38 21.29
N SER A 305 13.02 18.11 21.49
CA SER A 305 11.78 17.74 22.16
C SER A 305 11.83 18.00 23.68
N LEU A 306 10.66 18.06 24.31
CA LEU A 306 10.48 18.07 25.77
C LEU A 306 11.26 16.94 26.47
N TYR A 307 11.41 15.81 25.79
CA TYR A 307 11.96 14.55 26.31
C TYR A 307 13.49 14.46 26.19
N PHE A 308 14.05 14.91 25.08
CA PHE A 308 15.50 14.90 24.83
C PHE A 308 16.16 16.25 25.16
N ASN A 309 15.63 17.32 24.62
CA ASN A 309 15.90 18.75 24.94
C ASN A 309 17.37 19.18 24.76
N ARG A 310 18.03 18.70 23.71
CA ARG A 310 19.43 19.07 23.40
C ARG A 310 19.57 20.57 23.21
N GLU A 311 18.67 21.20 22.53
CA GLU A 311 18.68 22.64 22.19
C GLU A 311 18.10 23.52 23.30
N LYS A 312 17.68 22.94 24.42
CA LYS A 312 17.05 23.66 25.55
C LYS A 312 15.80 24.44 25.14
N ALA A 313 15.04 23.89 24.21
CA ALA A 313 13.84 24.51 23.69
C ALA A 313 12.64 24.46 24.66
N PHE A 314 12.73 23.62 25.69
CA PHE A 314 11.72 23.47 26.74
C PHE A 314 12.33 23.76 28.11
N PRO A 315 11.53 24.21 29.08
CA PRO A 315 12.01 24.43 30.48
C PRO A 315 12.27 23.10 31.21
N SER A 316 11.89 21.96 30.64
CA SER A 316 12.09 20.63 31.21
C SER A 316 13.56 20.20 31.17
N VAL A 317 13.92 19.27 32.05
CA VAL A 317 15.21 18.58 32.02
C VAL A 317 15.07 17.34 31.17
N GLY A 318 15.50 17.42 29.90
CA GLY A 318 15.49 16.29 28.98
C GLY A 318 16.62 15.29 29.23
N ALA A 319 16.59 14.17 28.51
CA ALA A 319 17.58 13.09 28.61
C ALA A 319 19.02 13.54 28.26
N TYR A 320 19.16 14.49 27.35
CA TYR A 320 20.45 15.08 26.99
C TYR A 320 21.03 15.97 28.10
N ASN A 321 20.17 16.58 28.94
CA ASN A 321 20.57 17.55 29.91
C ASN A 321 21.02 16.93 31.26
N SER A 322 20.44 15.77 31.64
CA SER A 322 20.78 15.07 32.87
C SER A 322 20.45 13.58 32.81
N LYS A 323 21.31 12.76 33.44
CA LYS A 323 21.04 11.33 33.65
C LYS A 323 19.91 11.05 34.61
N GLU A 324 19.57 12.03 35.47
CA GLU A 324 18.42 11.99 36.39
C GLU A 324 17.11 12.43 35.76
N SER A 325 17.13 12.79 34.46
CA SER A 325 15.89 13.09 33.72
C SER A 325 14.92 11.89 33.74
N PRO A 326 13.61 12.11 33.95
CA PRO A 326 12.62 11.03 33.87
C PRO A 326 12.54 10.37 32.48
N TYR A 327 13.14 11.00 31.48
CA TYR A 327 13.18 10.55 30.12
C TYR A 327 14.52 9.88 29.72
N TYR A 328 15.50 9.81 30.64
CA TYR A 328 16.84 9.29 30.30
C TYR A 328 16.80 7.86 29.78
N SER A 329 16.01 6.98 30.40
CA SER A 329 15.86 5.58 29.99
C SER A 329 15.15 5.37 28.62
N TRP A 330 14.50 6.42 28.12
CA TRP A 330 13.87 6.36 26.79
C TRP A 330 14.89 6.29 25.66
N TYR A 331 16.15 6.69 25.90
CA TYR A 331 17.17 6.81 24.86
C TYR A 331 18.38 5.95 25.18
N THR A 332 19.09 5.55 24.14
CA THR A 332 20.34 4.79 24.28
C THR A 332 21.50 5.71 23.95
N PHE A 333 22.36 5.97 24.94
CA PHE A 333 23.59 6.73 24.78
C PHE A 333 24.78 5.77 24.67
N TYR A 334 25.67 6.02 23.71
CA TYR A 334 26.96 5.33 23.60
C TYR A 334 28.03 6.07 24.38
N ASP A 335 28.02 7.42 24.30
CA ASP A 335 28.83 8.32 25.15
C ASP A 335 27.97 9.58 25.44
N TRP A 336 27.53 9.68 26.70
CA TRP A 336 26.60 10.72 27.12
C TRP A 336 27.32 12.07 27.30
N PRO A 337 26.77 13.21 26.84
CA PRO A 337 25.44 13.32 26.21
C PRO A 337 25.46 13.26 24.68
N ASP A 338 26.61 13.30 24.03
CA ASP A 338 26.75 13.71 22.63
C ASP A 338 26.64 12.54 21.64
N THR A 339 26.83 11.28 22.09
CA THR A 339 26.77 10.13 21.19
C THR A 339 25.62 9.19 21.60
N TYR A 340 24.62 9.11 20.78
CA TYR A 340 23.40 8.36 21.06
C TYR A 340 22.83 7.69 19.80
N HIS A 341 21.96 6.71 20.01
CA HIS A 341 21.25 6.06 18.92
C HIS A 341 20.24 7.03 18.31
N SER A 342 20.38 7.29 17.00
CA SER A 342 19.49 8.16 16.24
C SER A 342 18.88 7.42 15.05
N TRP A 343 17.74 7.87 14.59
CA TRP A 343 17.02 7.28 13.47
C TRP A 343 17.77 7.52 12.17
N TRP A 344 18.23 6.44 11.54
CA TRP A 344 19.01 6.46 10.30
C TRP A 344 20.23 7.41 10.35
N ASP A 345 20.90 7.49 11.51
CA ASP A 345 22.04 8.37 11.77
C ASP A 345 21.74 9.89 11.65
N PHE A 346 20.45 10.28 11.68
CA PHE A 346 20.05 11.67 11.85
C PHE A 346 20.11 12.09 13.32
N ASP A 347 21.13 12.83 13.73
CA ASP A 347 21.33 13.27 15.11
C ASP A 347 20.21 14.17 15.66
N THR A 348 19.42 14.77 14.77
CA THR A 348 18.20 15.53 15.10
C THR A 348 16.99 14.64 15.47
N LEU A 349 17.11 13.32 15.27
CA LEU A 349 16.03 12.35 15.50
C LEU A 349 16.50 11.22 16.45
N PRO A 350 16.70 11.49 17.76
CA PRO A 350 17.07 10.46 18.72
C PRO A 350 16.03 9.34 18.79
N THR A 351 16.48 8.11 18.57
CA THR A 351 15.63 6.90 18.58
C THR A 351 15.20 6.57 20.01
N VAL A 352 13.91 6.26 20.18
CA VAL A 352 13.34 5.88 21.47
C VAL A 352 13.44 4.37 21.70
N ASN A 353 13.74 3.97 22.92
CA ASN A 353 13.57 2.61 23.41
C ASN A 353 12.06 2.32 23.57
N LYS A 354 11.45 1.75 22.51
CA LYS A 354 10.01 1.50 22.44
C LYS A 354 9.49 0.62 23.58
N MET A 355 10.35 -0.25 24.14
CA MET A 355 9.99 -1.19 25.21
C MET A 355 10.36 -0.65 26.61
N ASP A 356 10.85 0.57 26.72
CA ASP A 356 11.04 1.20 28.03
C ASP A 356 9.70 1.33 28.79
N PRO A 357 9.61 0.84 30.04
CA PRO A 357 8.33 0.85 30.78
C PRO A 357 7.74 2.25 31.00
N ALA A 358 8.58 3.29 31.14
CA ALA A 358 8.10 4.66 31.30
C ALA A 358 7.57 5.21 29.96
N PHE A 359 8.22 4.89 28.84
CA PHE A 359 7.74 5.24 27.51
C PHE A 359 6.40 4.55 27.20
N ILE A 360 6.30 3.23 27.45
CA ILE A 360 5.05 2.47 27.27
C ILE A 360 3.92 3.10 28.09
N ARG A 361 4.16 3.45 29.37
CA ARG A 361 3.15 4.12 30.17
C ARG A 361 2.71 5.43 29.54
N TYR A 362 3.64 6.28 29.18
CA TYR A 362 3.36 7.61 28.66
C TYR A 362 2.62 7.57 27.31
N ILE A 363 3.04 6.69 26.40
CA ILE A 363 2.41 6.58 25.07
C ILE A 363 1.12 5.78 25.11
N ILE A 364 1.08 4.64 25.86
CA ILE A 364 0.05 3.62 25.68
C ILE A 364 -0.83 3.45 26.92
N THR A 365 -0.25 3.13 28.11
CA THR A 365 -1.02 2.48 29.16
C THR A 365 -1.60 3.39 30.21
N ASP A 366 -1.02 4.57 30.46
CA ASP A 366 -1.55 5.52 31.44
C ASP A 366 -2.95 6.02 31.03
N GLU A 367 -3.74 6.42 32.00
CA GLU A 367 -5.09 6.92 31.78
C GLU A 367 -5.12 8.14 30.86
N ASP A 368 -4.13 9.00 30.99
CA ASP A 368 -3.89 10.19 30.17
C ASP A 368 -2.79 9.98 29.12
N SER A 369 -2.51 8.72 28.74
CA SER A 369 -1.51 8.39 27.73
C SER A 369 -1.75 9.15 26.44
N VAL A 370 -0.70 9.28 25.60
CA VAL A 370 -0.78 9.98 24.31
C VAL A 370 -1.93 9.46 23.45
N VAL A 371 -2.08 8.13 23.34
CA VAL A 371 -3.16 7.54 22.56
C VAL A 371 -4.54 7.83 23.16
N ALA A 372 -4.67 7.83 24.48
CA ALA A 372 -5.92 8.17 25.16
C ALA A 372 -6.30 9.64 24.96
N HIS A 373 -5.31 10.54 25.04
CA HIS A 373 -5.49 11.97 24.87
C HIS A 373 -6.13 12.32 23.53
N TRP A 374 -5.54 11.88 22.41
CA TRP A 374 -6.06 12.22 21.08
C TRP A 374 -7.37 11.52 20.73
N LEU A 375 -7.59 10.30 21.23
CA LEU A 375 -8.88 9.62 21.06
C LEU A 375 -10.00 10.34 21.81
N LYS A 376 -9.75 10.87 23.02
CA LYS A 376 -10.70 11.68 23.79
C LYS A 376 -11.04 13.00 23.08
N LEU A 377 -10.07 13.62 22.39
CA LEU A 377 -10.27 14.84 21.61
C LEU A 377 -11.01 14.64 20.29
N GLY A 378 -11.20 13.38 19.83
CA GLY A 378 -12.03 13.07 18.68
C GLY A 378 -11.38 12.27 17.56
N ALA A 379 -10.11 11.85 17.70
CA ALA A 379 -9.50 10.96 16.74
C ALA A 379 -10.23 9.60 16.66
N ASP A 380 -10.19 8.97 15.48
CA ASP A 380 -10.84 7.67 15.21
C ASP A 380 -9.81 6.55 14.96
N GLY A 381 -8.54 6.84 15.08
CA GLY A 381 -7.47 5.86 14.89
C GLY A 381 -6.12 6.48 14.57
N TYR A 382 -5.17 5.62 14.27
CA TYR A 382 -3.79 6.01 14.00
C TYR A 382 -3.25 5.32 12.74
N ARG A 383 -2.47 6.06 11.97
CA ARG A 383 -1.47 5.50 11.06
C ARG A 383 -0.14 5.48 11.82
N LEU A 384 0.50 4.34 11.88
CA LEU A 384 1.76 4.17 12.59
C LEU A 384 2.93 4.39 11.65
N ASP A 385 3.71 5.41 11.94
CA ASP A 385 4.93 5.75 11.20
C ASP A 385 5.96 4.64 11.34
N VAL A 386 6.57 4.27 10.21
CA VAL A 386 7.59 3.21 10.10
C VAL A 386 7.25 2.00 10.98
N ALA A 387 6.11 1.35 10.73
CA ALA A 387 5.62 0.24 11.55
C ALA A 387 6.65 -0.92 11.69
N ASP A 388 7.54 -1.06 10.71
CA ASP A 388 8.64 -2.02 10.73
C ASP A 388 9.64 -1.82 11.88
N GLU A 389 9.73 -0.61 12.43
CA GLU A 389 10.60 -0.28 13.56
C GLU A 389 9.94 -0.42 14.93
N LEU A 390 8.64 -0.64 14.96
CA LEU A 390 7.90 -0.87 16.20
C LEU A 390 7.89 -2.37 16.53
N PRO A 391 8.37 -2.81 17.72
CA PRO A 391 8.31 -4.21 18.10
C PRO A 391 6.89 -4.79 18.08
N ASP A 392 6.72 -6.07 17.73
CA ASP A 392 5.40 -6.71 17.72
C ASP A 392 4.69 -6.61 19.07
N GLU A 393 5.43 -6.71 20.17
CA GLU A 393 4.89 -6.53 21.53
C GLU A 393 4.37 -5.10 21.76
N PHE A 394 5.10 -4.08 21.27
CA PHE A 394 4.63 -2.69 21.33
C PHE A 394 3.33 -2.52 20.54
N LEU A 395 3.26 -3.09 19.33
CA LEU A 395 2.06 -3.03 18.49
C LEU A 395 0.85 -3.73 19.15
N ARG A 396 1.06 -4.87 19.82
CA ARG A 396 -0.01 -5.56 20.58
C ARG A 396 -0.52 -4.72 21.74
N LEU A 397 0.39 -4.20 22.58
CA LEU A 397 0.03 -3.32 23.69
C LEU A 397 -0.74 -2.08 23.21
N LEU A 398 -0.26 -1.48 22.12
CA LEU A 398 -0.91 -0.31 21.51
C LEU A 398 -2.32 -0.68 21.00
N ARG A 399 -2.46 -1.79 20.28
CA ARG A 399 -3.76 -2.26 19.82
C ARG A 399 -4.73 -2.52 20.96
N ASP A 400 -4.30 -3.28 21.97
CA ASP A 400 -5.14 -3.62 23.10
C ASP A 400 -5.66 -2.36 23.79
N ARG A 401 -4.78 -1.38 24.03
CA ARG A 401 -5.16 -0.11 24.64
C ARG A 401 -6.10 0.71 23.77
N VAL A 402 -5.79 0.85 22.50
CA VAL A 402 -6.61 1.62 21.54
C VAL A 402 -8.01 0.98 21.42
N LYS A 403 -8.09 -0.34 21.29
CA LYS A 403 -9.38 -1.06 21.18
C LYS A 403 -10.15 -1.05 22.51
N GLN A 404 -9.47 -1.02 23.66
CA GLN A 404 -10.12 -0.83 24.97
C GLN A 404 -10.77 0.54 25.07
N LEU A 405 -10.09 1.59 24.61
CA LEU A 405 -10.59 2.98 24.67
C LEU A 405 -11.68 3.25 23.63
N LYS A 406 -11.50 2.72 22.43
CA LYS A 406 -12.40 2.90 21.28
C LYS A 406 -12.39 1.64 20.41
N PRO A 407 -13.32 0.70 20.65
CA PRO A 407 -13.31 -0.62 19.98
C PRO A 407 -13.29 -0.57 18.45
N ASP A 408 -13.87 0.45 17.85
CA ASP A 408 -13.93 0.69 16.41
C ASP A 408 -12.81 1.62 15.89
N ALA A 409 -11.78 1.95 16.68
CA ALA A 409 -10.64 2.73 16.20
C ALA A 409 -9.80 1.94 15.19
N LEU A 410 -9.29 2.63 14.17
CA LEU A 410 -8.44 2.05 13.13
C LEU A 410 -6.96 2.11 13.53
N LEU A 411 -6.23 1.01 13.33
CA LEU A 411 -4.77 0.96 13.36
C LEU A 411 -4.23 0.58 11.99
N LEU A 412 -3.59 1.53 11.32
CA LEU A 412 -3.00 1.41 10.00
C LEU A 412 -1.48 1.53 10.11
N GLY A 413 -0.72 0.57 9.59
CA GLY A 413 0.74 0.60 9.61
C GLY A 413 1.34 1.09 8.28
N GLU A 414 2.43 1.83 8.36
CA GLU A 414 3.28 2.07 7.19
C GLU A 414 4.18 0.86 6.96
N VAL A 415 3.91 0.13 5.87
CA VAL A 415 4.71 -1.01 5.40
C VAL A 415 4.81 -0.90 3.89
N TRP A 416 6.03 -0.93 3.35
CA TRP A 416 6.26 -0.65 1.93
C TRP A 416 6.14 -1.87 1.02
N GLU A 417 6.28 -3.08 1.57
CA GLU A 417 6.22 -4.34 0.83
C GLU A 417 4.99 -5.17 1.24
N ASP A 418 4.98 -6.45 0.87
CA ASP A 418 3.96 -7.39 1.34
C ASP A 418 4.06 -7.58 2.85
N ALA A 419 3.08 -7.05 3.59
CA ALA A 419 3.06 -7.09 5.05
C ALA A 419 2.76 -8.48 5.62
N SER A 420 2.24 -9.42 4.82
CA SER A 420 1.90 -10.77 5.27
C SER A 420 3.13 -11.64 5.52
N ASN A 421 4.25 -11.31 4.86
CA ASN A 421 5.50 -12.03 4.96
C ASN A 421 6.73 -11.12 5.15
N LYS A 422 6.50 -9.89 5.62
CA LYS A 422 7.56 -8.91 5.85
C LYS A 422 8.58 -9.42 6.85
N CYS A 423 9.87 -9.32 6.48
CA CYS A 423 10.98 -9.46 7.39
C CYS A 423 11.64 -8.10 7.59
N ALA A 424 11.69 -7.61 8.82
CA ALA A 424 12.33 -6.35 9.18
C ALA A 424 13.32 -6.58 10.32
N TYR A 425 14.52 -6.01 10.20
CA TYR A 425 15.59 -6.14 11.20
C TYR A 425 15.91 -7.61 11.58
N GLY A 426 15.87 -8.50 10.58
CA GLY A 426 16.13 -9.93 10.75
C GLY A 426 15.02 -10.73 11.44
N LYS A 427 13.86 -10.10 11.70
CA LYS A 427 12.70 -10.72 12.33
C LYS A 427 11.49 -10.73 11.40
N ARG A 428 10.81 -11.88 11.30
CA ARG A 428 9.52 -12.01 10.64
C ARG A 428 8.47 -11.25 11.44
N ARG A 429 7.72 -10.37 10.75
CA ARG A 429 6.67 -9.57 11.36
C ARG A 429 5.34 -10.34 11.38
N THR A 430 4.55 -10.12 12.42
CA THR A 430 3.31 -10.85 12.67
C THR A 430 2.05 -9.97 12.57
N TYR A 431 2.11 -8.88 11.81
CA TYR A 431 1.07 -7.84 11.71
C TYR A 431 -0.37 -8.37 11.65
N PHE A 432 -0.61 -9.43 10.87
CA PHE A 432 -1.93 -10.02 10.71
C PHE A 432 -2.09 -11.34 11.45
N THR A 433 -1.05 -12.18 11.47
CA THR A 433 -1.06 -13.46 12.17
C THR A 433 -1.03 -13.28 13.68
N GLY A 434 -0.44 -12.19 14.18
CA GLY A 434 -0.50 -11.76 15.57
C GLY A 434 -1.70 -10.87 15.90
N GLY A 435 -2.49 -10.45 14.89
CA GLY A 435 -3.64 -9.57 15.09
C GLY A 435 -3.27 -8.14 15.51
N GLU A 436 -2.15 -7.59 15.02
CA GLU A 436 -1.57 -6.33 15.50
C GLU A 436 -2.10 -5.09 14.77
N LEU A 437 -2.29 -5.18 13.45
CA LEU A 437 -2.74 -4.08 12.60
C LEU A 437 -4.05 -4.41 11.89
N ASP A 438 -4.95 -3.42 11.81
CA ASP A 438 -6.20 -3.52 11.04
C ASP A 438 -5.96 -3.35 9.54
N SER A 439 -4.89 -2.65 9.16
CA SER A 439 -4.61 -2.27 7.78
C SER A 439 -3.14 -1.87 7.62
N VAL A 440 -2.70 -1.75 6.36
CA VAL A 440 -1.41 -1.19 5.99
C VAL A 440 -1.52 -0.27 4.78
N MET A 441 -0.51 0.59 4.59
CA MET A 441 -0.33 1.36 3.35
C MET A 441 0.06 0.39 2.23
N ASN A 442 -0.81 0.25 1.23
CA ASN A 442 -0.69 -0.77 0.19
C ASN A 442 0.21 -0.33 -0.98
N TYR A 443 1.50 -0.18 -0.71
CA TYR A 443 2.50 0.14 -1.75
C TYR A 443 2.59 -0.92 -2.86
N PRO A 444 2.38 -2.24 -2.61
CA PRO A 444 2.33 -3.22 -3.69
C PRO A 444 1.29 -2.88 -4.77
N PHE A 445 0.07 -2.44 -4.40
CA PHE A 445 -0.94 -2.03 -5.39
C PHE A 445 -0.53 -0.77 -6.14
N ARG A 446 0.08 0.22 -5.44
CA ARG A 446 0.65 1.39 -6.11
C ARG A 446 1.65 0.99 -7.19
N THR A 447 2.59 0.13 -6.84
CA THR A 447 3.63 -0.35 -7.78
C THR A 447 3.00 -1.09 -8.95
N ALA A 448 2.05 -1.98 -8.72
CA ALA A 448 1.35 -2.71 -9.77
C ALA A 448 0.59 -1.77 -10.72
N ILE A 449 -0.14 -0.79 -10.18
CA ILE A 449 -0.87 0.20 -10.98
C ILE A 449 0.09 1.04 -11.82
N LEU A 450 1.14 1.60 -11.20
CA LEU A 450 2.09 2.44 -11.92
C LEU A 450 2.83 1.65 -13.01
N ASN A 451 3.30 0.44 -12.71
CA ASN A 451 3.99 -0.39 -13.69
C ASN A 451 3.08 -0.75 -14.88
N PHE A 452 1.82 -1.11 -14.60
CA PHE A 452 0.85 -1.35 -15.65
C PHE A 452 0.60 -0.11 -16.49
N ILE A 453 0.31 1.04 -15.87
CA ILE A 453 -0.01 2.29 -16.61
C ILE A 453 1.19 2.84 -17.38
N LYS A 454 2.41 2.75 -16.83
CA LYS A 454 3.65 3.20 -17.48
C LYS A 454 4.17 2.23 -18.54
N ASN A 455 3.56 1.06 -18.72
CA ASN A 455 4.03 -0.01 -19.62
C ASN A 455 5.39 -0.62 -19.19
N LEU A 456 5.63 -0.66 -17.90
CA LEU A 456 6.79 -1.35 -17.32
C LEU A 456 6.49 -2.83 -17.05
N ASP A 457 5.19 -3.15 -16.89
CA ASP A 457 4.68 -4.51 -16.74
C ASP A 457 3.31 -4.63 -17.44
N GLY A 458 2.92 -5.87 -17.74
CA GLY A 458 1.65 -6.19 -18.38
C GLY A 458 0.51 -6.49 -17.40
N GLY A 459 -0.67 -6.72 -17.94
CA GLY A 459 -1.85 -7.11 -17.14
C GLY A 459 -1.66 -8.39 -16.33
N ARG A 460 -0.79 -9.31 -16.78
CA ARG A 460 -0.48 -10.53 -16.03
C ARG A 460 0.25 -10.23 -14.73
N GLY A 461 1.32 -9.42 -14.76
CA GLY A 461 2.04 -9.01 -13.55
C GLY A 461 1.18 -8.15 -12.62
N PHE A 462 0.35 -7.27 -13.18
CA PHE A 462 -0.65 -6.53 -12.40
C PHE A 462 -1.60 -7.48 -11.64
N LYS A 463 -2.20 -8.46 -12.32
CA LYS A 463 -3.07 -9.48 -11.72
C LYS A 463 -2.33 -10.27 -10.64
N GLU A 464 -1.09 -10.73 -10.93
CA GLU A 464 -0.29 -11.52 -9.99
C GLU A 464 -0.09 -10.77 -8.68
N THR A 465 0.34 -9.50 -8.73
CA THR A 465 0.54 -8.67 -7.53
C THR A 465 -0.77 -8.46 -6.77
N VAL A 466 -1.84 -8.08 -7.48
CA VAL A 466 -3.15 -7.84 -6.83
C VAL A 466 -3.66 -9.11 -6.15
N MET A 467 -3.66 -10.23 -6.86
CA MET A 467 -4.20 -11.49 -6.34
C MET A 467 -3.32 -12.11 -5.25
N SER A 468 -2.00 -11.86 -5.25
CA SER A 468 -1.13 -12.30 -4.17
C SER A 468 -1.45 -11.59 -2.85
N ILE A 469 -1.63 -10.27 -2.89
CA ILE A 469 -2.07 -9.51 -1.69
C ILE A 469 -3.46 -9.97 -1.22
N VAL A 470 -4.41 -10.14 -2.15
CA VAL A 470 -5.77 -10.58 -1.81
C VAL A 470 -5.80 -12.01 -1.24
N GLU A 471 -4.89 -12.89 -1.68
CA GLU A 471 -4.76 -14.25 -1.13
C GLU A 471 -4.08 -14.26 0.24
N ASN A 472 -3.00 -13.47 0.41
CA ASN A 472 -2.13 -13.55 1.57
C ASN A 472 -2.64 -12.78 2.77
N TYR A 473 -3.48 -11.76 2.56
CA TYR A 473 -4.05 -10.93 3.63
C TYR A 473 -5.43 -11.42 4.06
N PRO A 474 -5.78 -11.28 5.36
CA PRO A 474 -7.16 -11.53 5.79
C PRO A 474 -8.16 -10.65 5.01
N PRO A 475 -9.31 -11.17 4.59
CA PRO A 475 -10.29 -10.41 3.79
C PRO A 475 -10.71 -9.07 4.43
N GLN A 476 -10.84 -9.04 5.77
CA GLN A 476 -11.16 -7.82 6.51
C GLN A 476 -10.03 -6.79 6.46
N VAL A 477 -8.76 -7.21 6.40
CA VAL A 477 -7.60 -6.34 6.20
C VAL A 477 -7.57 -5.83 4.78
N VAL A 478 -7.74 -6.72 3.78
CA VAL A 478 -7.82 -6.32 2.36
C VAL A 478 -8.85 -5.23 2.15
N ALA A 479 -10.02 -5.35 2.79
CA ALA A 479 -11.09 -4.35 2.70
C ALA A 479 -10.71 -2.98 3.28
N CYS A 480 -9.79 -2.94 4.26
CA CYS A 480 -9.32 -1.71 4.91
C CYS A 480 -8.00 -1.18 4.34
N ASN A 481 -7.28 -1.94 3.48
CA ASN A 481 -5.97 -1.54 2.99
C ASN A 481 -5.99 -0.16 2.33
N MET A 482 -5.05 0.69 2.72
CA MET A 482 -4.88 2.03 2.17
C MET A 482 -4.22 1.95 0.79
N ASN A 483 -5.03 1.92 -0.26
CA ASN A 483 -4.56 1.92 -1.64
C ASN A 483 -4.17 3.33 -2.07
N LEU A 484 -2.89 3.62 -2.08
CA LEU A 484 -2.35 4.95 -2.40
C LEU A 484 -1.79 5.00 -3.84
N LEU A 485 -1.75 6.18 -4.44
CA LEU A 485 -0.95 6.49 -5.64
C LEU A 485 0.15 7.49 -5.32
N GLY A 486 -0.12 8.48 -4.48
CA GLY A 486 0.82 9.46 -3.98
C GLY A 486 0.74 9.61 -2.47
N THR A 487 1.82 10.06 -1.84
CA THR A 487 1.93 10.42 -0.43
C THR A 487 2.92 11.57 -0.25
N HIS A 488 3.07 12.04 0.97
CA HIS A 488 4.09 13.03 1.33
C HIS A 488 5.55 12.54 1.19
N ASP A 489 5.78 11.22 0.97
CA ASP A 489 7.11 10.60 0.78
C ASP A 489 7.43 10.25 -0.67
N THR A 490 6.44 10.35 -1.56
CA THR A 490 6.61 10.01 -2.97
C THR A 490 6.53 11.25 -3.84
N PRO A 491 7.07 11.26 -5.08
CA PRO A 491 6.73 12.30 -6.03
C PRO A 491 5.22 12.39 -6.22
N ARG A 492 4.71 13.60 -6.54
CA ARG A 492 3.31 13.77 -6.96
C ARG A 492 2.97 12.82 -8.08
N ILE A 493 1.77 12.26 -8.06
CA ILE A 493 1.38 11.21 -9.00
C ILE A 493 1.48 11.65 -10.47
N LEU A 494 1.13 12.89 -10.80
CA LEU A 494 1.31 13.41 -12.17
C LEU A 494 2.75 13.32 -12.62
N THR A 495 3.69 13.73 -11.76
CA THR A 495 5.13 13.64 -12.06
C THR A 495 5.58 12.19 -12.19
N ALA A 496 5.23 11.33 -11.24
CA ALA A 496 5.64 9.93 -11.21
C ALA A 496 5.15 9.12 -12.43
N LEU A 497 4.05 9.52 -13.05
CA LEU A 497 3.49 8.84 -14.22
C LEU A 497 4.26 9.11 -15.53
N VAL A 498 5.06 10.18 -15.61
CA VAL A 498 5.69 10.61 -16.86
C VAL A 498 7.15 10.99 -16.76
N ASP A 499 7.66 11.21 -15.56
CA ASP A 499 9.03 11.65 -15.34
C ASP A 499 9.66 10.96 -14.13
N ASP A 500 10.69 10.16 -14.36
CA ASP A 500 11.47 9.44 -13.35
C ASP A 500 12.80 10.17 -13.04
N PHE A 501 12.88 11.47 -13.33
CA PHE A 501 14.09 12.27 -13.09
C PHE A 501 14.49 12.27 -11.61
N ASP A 502 15.71 11.86 -11.33
CA ASP A 502 16.28 11.80 -9.98
C ASP A 502 17.59 12.60 -9.84
N GLY A 503 17.65 13.81 -10.44
CA GLY A 503 18.74 14.75 -10.28
C GLY A 503 18.79 15.44 -8.92
N SER A 504 19.68 16.44 -8.79
CA SER A 504 19.86 17.24 -7.57
C SER A 504 18.58 17.99 -7.15
N ARG A 505 18.53 18.44 -5.90
CA ARG A 505 17.44 19.32 -5.41
C ARG A 505 17.30 20.60 -6.23
N GLU A 506 18.42 21.21 -6.62
CA GLU A 506 18.42 22.44 -7.43
C GLU A 506 17.82 22.20 -8.82
N GLU A 507 18.13 21.08 -9.45
CA GLU A 507 17.54 20.72 -10.74
C GLU A 507 16.05 20.44 -10.61
N LYS A 508 15.65 19.69 -9.57
CA LYS A 508 14.23 19.40 -9.25
C LYS A 508 13.44 20.67 -8.97
N ALA A 509 14.03 21.66 -8.30
CA ALA A 509 13.39 22.95 -8.02
C ALA A 509 13.01 23.75 -9.27
N LYS A 510 13.80 23.61 -10.34
CA LYS A 510 13.63 24.32 -11.60
C LYS A 510 12.85 23.52 -12.65
N ARG A 511 12.59 22.24 -12.38
CA ARG A 511 12.01 21.33 -13.36
C ARG A 511 10.50 21.25 -13.20
N HIS A 512 9.79 21.51 -14.30
CA HIS A 512 8.35 21.37 -14.42
C HIS A 512 8.00 20.48 -15.61
N LEU A 513 6.84 19.84 -15.55
CA LEU A 513 6.33 19.03 -16.64
C LEU A 513 6.00 19.94 -17.85
N SER A 514 6.46 19.57 -19.02
CA SER A 514 6.05 20.23 -20.26
C SER A 514 4.56 19.99 -20.53
N ARG A 515 3.94 20.83 -21.37
CA ARG A 515 2.52 20.70 -21.74
C ARG A 515 2.20 19.29 -22.27
N ASN A 516 3.08 18.71 -23.09
CA ASN A 516 2.87 17.36 -23.62
C ASN A 516 2.96 16.29 -22.52
N GLN A 517 3.90 16.43 -21.58
CA GLN A 517 3.98 15.53 -20.42
C GLN A 517 2.73 15.64 -19.54
N LEU A 518 2.23 16.85 -19.29
CA LEU A 518 1.00 17.06 -18.52
C LEU A 518 -0.21 16.37 -19.16
N THR A 519 -0.38 16.52 -20.49
CA THR A 519 -1.47 15.81 -21.20
C THR A 519 -1.40 14.30 -21.01
N VAL A 520 -0.21 13.70 -21.17
CA VAL A 520 -0.01 12.26 -20.97
C VAL A 520 -0.18 11.87 -19.50
N ALA A 521 0.27 12.73 -18.57
CA ALA A 521 0.15 12.48 -17.13
C ALA A 521 -1.31 12.44 -16.68
N VAL A 522 -2.14 13.38 -17.16
CA VAL A 522 -3.58 13.42 -16.87
C VAL A 522 -4.29 12.17 -17.38
N GLU A 523 -4.10 11.79 -18.64
CA GLU A 523 -4.66 10.56 -19.20
C GLU A 523 -4.26 9.31 -18.39
N ARG A 524 -2.99 9.23 -17.97
CA ARG A 524 -2.48 8.14 -17.15
C ARG A 524 -3.05 8.18 -15.72
N LEU A 525 -3.22 9.37 -15.15
CA LEU A 525 -3.78 9.54 -13.81
C LEU A 525 -5.25 9.13 -13.77
N GLU A 526 -6.03 9.46 -14.80
CA GLU A 526 -7.42 9.02 -14.88
C GLU A 526 -7.54 7.48 -14.89
N MET A 527 -6.71 6.77 -15.66
CA MET A 527 -6.69 5.31 -15.65
C MET A 527 -6.17 4.74 -14.32
N ALA A 528 -5.09 5.32 -13.76
CA ALA A 528 -4.50 4.86 -12.50
C ALA A 528 -5.47 5.00 -11.33
N SER A 529 -6.09 6.18 -11.18
CA SER A 529 -7.08 6.44 -10.14
C SER A 529 -8.36 5.61 -10.33
N PHE A 530 -8.78 5.38 -11.57
CA PHE A 530 -9.88 4.46 -11.86
C PHE A 530 -9.59 3.05 -11.32
N LEU A 531 -8.41 2.49 -11.59
CA LEU A 531 -8.00 1.20 -11.04
C LEU A 531 -7.92 1.25 -9.51
N GLN A 532 -7.31 2.28 -8.93
CA GLN A 532 -7.24 2.48 -7.48
C GLN A 532 -8.62 2.44 -6.81
N TYR A 533 -9.61 3.10 -7.40
CA TYR A 533 -10.97 3.21 -6.83
C TYR A 533 -11.83 1.97 -7.09
N THR A 534 -11.45 1.08 -8.02
CA THR A 534 -12.22 -0.12 -8.35
C THR A 534 -11.64 -1.40 -7.75
N LEU A 535 -10.37 -1.41 -7.35
CA LEU A 535 -9.74 -2.52 -6.62
C LEU A 535 -10.30 -2.68 -5.20
N PRO A 536 -10.14 -3.87 -4.56
CA PRO A 536 -10.41 -4.06 -3.13
C PRO A 536 -9.54 -3.13 -2.28
N GLY A 537 -10.04 -2.74 -1.10
CA GLY A 537 -9.35 -1.83 -0.18
C GLY A 537 -9.93 -0.42 -0.22
N SER A 538 -9.25 0.54 0.39
CA SER A 538 -9.66 1.93 0.59
C SER A 538 -8.77 2.85 -0.23
N PRO A 539 -9.22 3.40 -1.37
CA PRO A 539 -8.42 4.35 -2.15
C PRO A 539 -8.06 5.56 -1.30
N SER A 540 -6.79 5.96 -1.38
CA SER A 540 -6.23 7.11 -0.68
C SER A 540 -5.77 8.16 -1.65
N LEU A 541 -6.31 9.36 -1.52
CA LEU A 541 -6.00 10.53 -2.30
C LEU A 541 -5.10 11.46 -1.46
N TYR A 542 -3.91 11.77 -1.94
CA TYR A 542 -3.05 12.77 -1.33
C TYR A 542 -3.48 14.17 -1.77
N TYR A 543 -3.63 15.10 -0.81
CA TYR A 543 -4.16 16.45 -1.10
C TYR A 543 -3.49 17.09 -2.31
N GLY A 544 -4.29 17.62 -3.22
CA GLY A 544 -3.83 18.31 -4.42
C GLY A 544 -3.55 17.43 -5.63
N ASP A 545 -3.54 16.10 -5.51
CA ASP A 545 -3.45 15.22 -6.68
C ASP A 545 -4.72 15.37 -7.55
N GLU A 546 -5.88 15.58 -6.93
CA GLU A 546 -7.14 15.89 -7.61
C GLU A 546 -7.19 17.29 -8.23
N ALA A 547 -6.30 18.17 -7.77
CA ALA A 547 -6.18 19.54 -8.29
C ALA A 547 -5.15 19.67 -9.40
N GLY A 548 -4.45 18.58 -9.75
CA GLY A 548 -3.45 18.59 -10.80
C GLY A 548 -2.06 19.06 -10.33
N MET A 549 -1.74 18.94 -9.04
CA MET A 549 -0.41 19.32 -8.54
C MET A 549 0.67 18.39 -9.06
N GLU A 550 1.78 18.97 -9.54
CA GLU A 550 3.02 18.29 -9.87
C GLU A 550 4.09 18.52 -8.79
N GLY A 551 5.13 17.71 -8.77
CA GLY A 551 6.28 17.87 -7.89
C GLY A 551 7.09 16.59 -7.72
N TYR A 552 8.40 16.75 -7.61
CA TYR A 552 9.33 15.68 -7.26
C TYR A 552 9.23 15.36 -5.75
N LYS A 553 10.10 14.47 -5.24
CA LYS A 553 10.18 14.16 -3.81
C LYS A 553 10.37 15.40 -2.95
N ASP A 554 10.20 15.24 -1.65
CA ASP A 554 10.40 16.26 -0.63
C ASP A 554 11.53 17.27 -0.96
N PRO A 555 11.23 18.59 -0.84
CA PRO A 555 10.00 19.24 -0.39
C PRO A 555 8.98 19.55 -1.51
N PHE A 556 9.28 19.25 -2.77
CA PHE A 556 8.51 19.69 -3.94
C PHE A 556 7.13 19.03 -4.06
N ASN A 557 6.92 17.86 -3.46
CA ASN A 557 5.62 17.19 -3.35
C ASN A 557 4.73 17.78 -2.23
N ARG A 558 5.25 18.73 -1.45
CA ARG A 558 4.60 19.35 -0.27
C ARG A 558 4.26 20.83 -0.49
N ARG A 559 4.06 21.28 -1.72
CA ARG A 559 3.59 22.62 -2.04
C ARG A 559 2.18 22.85 -1.51
N THR A 560 1.78 24.09 -1.35
CA THR A 560 0.45 24.49 -0.87
C THR A 560 -0.64 24.09 -1.86
N TYR A 561 -1.83 23.77 -1.34
CA TYR A 561 -3.00 23.48 -2.16
C TYR A 561 -3.37 24.70 -3.05
N PRO A 562 -3.59 24.51 -4.36
CA PRO A 562 -3.77 25.62 -5.31
C PRO A 562 -5.23 26.11 -5.36
N TRP A 563 -5.79 26.58 -4.23
CA TRP A 563 -7.17 27.04 -4.14
C TRP A 563 -7.53 28.08 -5.21
N GLY A 564 -8.58 27.79 -5.99
CA GLY A 564 -9.02 28.62 -7.10
C GLY A 564 -8.21 28.46 -8.39
N ARG A 565 -7.29 27.51 -8.43
CA ARG A 565 -6.42 27.19 -9.58
C ARG A 565 -6.38 25.70 -9.87
N GLU A 566 -7.35 24.96 -9.34
CA GLU A 566 -7.46 23.50 -9.50
C GLU A 566 -7.74 23.14 -10.97
N ASP A 567 -7.23 22.01 -11.42
CA ASP A 567 -7.64 21.43 -12.69
C ASP A 567 -9.11 20.97 -12.60
N PRO A 568 -10.04 21.61 -13.35
CA PRO A 568 -11.47 21.32 -13.20
C PRO A 568 -11.88 19.96 -13.75
N GLU A 569 -11.13 19.41 -14.71
CA GLU A 569 -11.41 18.09 -15.32
C GLU A 569 -11.00 16.99 -14.35
N LEU A 570 -9.78 17.06 -13.80
CA LEU A 570 -9.30 16.12 -12.77
C LEU A 570 -10.20 16.18 -11.52
N LEU A 571 -10.54 17.37 -11.04
CA LEU A 571 -11.41 17.51 -9.89
C LEU A 571 -12.79 16.87 -10.13
N THR A 572 -13.34 17.03 -11.34
CA THR A 572 -14.60 16.39 -11.74
C THR A 572 -14.44 14.87 -11.81
N HIS A 573 -13.33 14.38 -12.35
CA HIS A 573 -13.01 12.95 -12.41
C HIS A 573 -12.97 12.32 -11.01
N PHE A 574 -12.21 12.88 -10.06
CA PHE A 574 -12.14 12.36 -8.70
C PHE A 574 -13.48 12.42 -7.94
N ARG A 575 -14.27 13.48 -8.15
CA ARG A 575 -15.64 13.54 -7.63
C ARG A 575 -16.55 12.44 -8.19
N ARG A 576 -16.39 12.07 -9.45
CA ARG A 576 -17.13 10.95 -10.08
C ARG A 576 -16.70 9.62 -9.48
N LEU A 577 -15.40 9.39 -9.30
CA LEU A 577 -14.85 8.19 -8.66
C LEU A 577 -15.33 8.06 -7.21
N GLY A 578 -15.27 9.13 -6.43
CA GLY A 578 -15.74 9.15 -5.05
C GLY A 578 -17.24 8.83 -4.94
N ARG A 579 -18.08 9.42 -5.81
CA ARG A 579 -19.52 9.09 -5.88
C ARG A 579 -19.77 7.63 -6.26
N LEU A 580 -19.05 7.13 -7.27
CA LEU A 580 -19.14 5.74 -7.68
C LEU A 580 -18.82 4.80 -6.49
N ARG A 581 -17.71 5.06 -5.80
CA ARG A 581 -17.27 4.25 -4.66
C ARG A 581 -18.25 4.29 -3.50
N LYS A 582 -18.64 5.50 -3.07
CA LYS A 582 -19.57 5.72 -1.95
C LYS A 582 -20.93 5.08 -2.21
N GLY A 583 -21.42 5.12 -3.45
CA GLY A 583 -22.72 4.57 -3.85
C GLY A 583 -22.76 3.07 -4.09
N ASN A 584 -21.61 2.35 -4.04
CA ASN A 584 -21.55 0.94 -4.42
C ASN A 584 -20.85 0.05 -3.38
N GLU A 585 -21.63 -0.69 -2.62
CA GLU A 585 -21.10 -1.68 -1.66
C GLU A 585 -20.27 -2.76 -2.35
N VAL A 586 -20.61 -3.11 -3.58
CA VAL A 586 -19.85 -4.11 -4.37
C VAL A 586 -18.39 -3.67 -4.56
N LEU A 587 -18.12 -2.39 -4.87
CA LEU A 587 -16.75 -1.89 -4.95
C LEU A 587 -16.08 -1.78 -3.58
N ARG A 588 -16.86 -1.51 -2.53
CA ARG A 588 -16.33 -1.36 -1.17
C ARG A 588 -15.93 -2.69 -0.54
N GLN A 589 -16.75 -3.75 -0.68
CA GLN A 589 -16.63 -4.99 0.08
C GLN A 589 -16.58 -6.25 -0.79
N GLY A 590 -16.79 -6.14 -2.11
CA GLY A 590 -16.88 -7.30 -3.00
C GLY A 590 -15.55 -8.03 -3.21
N ASP A 591 -15.64 -9.31 -3.49
CA ASP A 591 -14.53 -10.14 -3.95
C ASP A 591 -14.05 -9.68 -5.32
N ILE A 592 -12.84 -10.05 -5.69
CA ILE A 592 -12.27 -9.76 -7.01
C ILE A 592 -11.95 -11.05 -7.75
N GLN A 593 -12.26 -11.07 -9.06
CA GLN A 593 -11.87 -12.16 -9.94
C GLN A 593 -11.52 -11.61 -11.32
N PHE A 594 -10.30 -11.87 -11.78
CA PHE A 594 -9.86 -11.46 -13.12
C PHE A 594 -10.40 -12.41 -14.18
N PHE A 595 -11.03 -11.85 -15.22
CA PHE A 595 -11.42 -12.57 -16.44
C PHE A 595 -10.52 -12.21 -17.64
N GLN A 596 -9.78 -11.10 -17.56
CA GLN A 596 -8.83 -10.62 -18.55
C GLN A 596 -7.60 -10.03 -17.87
N ALA A 597 -6.41 -10.45 -18.26
CA ALA A 597 -5.14 -9.93 -17.74
C ALA A 597 -4.02 -10.14 -18.80
N GLU A 598 -4.18 -9.51 -19.94
CA GLU A 598 -3.20 -9.52 -21.04
C GLU A 598 -2.31 -8.28 -20.95
N ASP A 599 -1.34 -8.18 -21.86
CA ASP A 599 -0.30 -7.15 -21.82
C ASP A 599 -0.82 -5.73 -21.54
N ARG A 600 -1.86 -5.29 -22.24
CA ARG A 600 -2.36 -3.90 -22.16
C ARG A 600 -3.83 -3.78 -21.79
N ARG A 601 -4.47 -4.87 -21.39
CA ARG A 601 -5.89 -4.91 -21.03
C ARG A 601 -6.08 -5.66 -19.74
N VAL A 602 -6.80 -5.07 -18.81
CA VAL A 602 -7.23 -5.74 -17.59
C VAL A 602 -8.73 -5.64 -17.42
N GLY A 603 -9.33 -6.79 -17.05
CA GLY A 603 -10.74 -6.89 -16.75
C GLY A 603 -10.96 -7.82 -15.57
N PHE A 604 -11.78 -7.35 -14.62
CA PHE A 604 -12.12 -8.13 -13.44
C PHE A 604 -13.55 -7.87 -12.99
N THR A 605 -14.10 -8.84 -12.29
CA THR A 605 -15.39 -8.68 -11.59
C THR A 605 -15.16 -8.30 -10.14
N ARG A 606 -16.11 -7.56 -9.59
CA ARG A 606 -16.31 -7.37 -8.16
C ARG A 606 -17.68 -7.91 -7.82
N THR A 607 -17.79 -8.79 -6.83
CA THR A 607 -19.05 -9.45 -6.48
C THR A 607 -19.33 -9.33 -4.99
N TYR A 608 -20.54 -8.90 -4.62
CA TYR A 608 -20.99 -8.80 -3.24
C TYR A 608 -22.51 -8.99 -3.16
N ASN A 609 -22.97 -9.86 -2.25
CA ASN A 609 -24.38 -10.13 -2.02
C ASN A 609 -25.17 -10.42 -3.32
N GLY A 610 -24.59 -11.23 -4.21
CA GLY A 610 -25.21 -11.65 -5.47
C GLY A 610 -25.28 -10.55 -6.55
N LYS A 611 -24.66 -9.40 -6.33
CA LYS A 611 -24.46 -8.35 -7.35
C LYS A 611 -23.05 -8.41 -7.89
N THR A 612 -22.90 -8.30 -9.20
CA THR A 612 -21.61 -8.30 -9.88
C THR A 612 -21.43 -7.04 -10.71
N LEU A 613 -20.30 -6.40 -10.52
CA LEU A 613 -19.80 -5.33 -11.39
C LEU A 613 -18.64 -5.85 -12.22
N ARG A 614 -18.58 -5.46 -13.49
CA ARG A 614 -17.45 -5.68 -14.37
C ARG A 614 -16.66 -4.40 -14.53
N VAL A 615 -15.37 -4.51 -14.35
CA VAL A 615 -14.40 -3.40 -14.47
C VAL A 615 -13.50 -3.70 -15.66
N TYR A 616 -13.33 -2.72 -16.54
CA TYR A 616 -12.49 -2.83 -17.73
C TYR A 616 -11.55 -1.63 -17.81
N CYS A 617 -10.29 -1.87 -18.11
CA CYS A 617 -9.28 -0.83 -18.38
C CYS A 617 -8.47 -1.22 -19.62
N ASN A 618 -8.53 -0.39 -20.66
CA ASN A 618 -7.86 -0.58 -21.95
C ASN A 618 -6.71 0.41 -22.10
N ARG A 619 -5.50 0.02 -21.78
CA ARG A 619 -4.28 0.81 -22.00
C ARG A 619 -3.73 0.65 -23.43
N SER A 620 -4.29 -0.24 -24.26
CA SER A 620 -3.79 -0.51 -25.60
C SER A 620 -4.06 0.64 -26.57
N GLY A 621 -3.40 0.64 -27.72
CA GLY A 621 -3.70 1.53 -28.85
C GLY A 621 -4.90 1.07 -29.69
N ASP A 622 -5.49 -0.10 -29.38
CA ASP A 622 -6.57 -0.70 -30.15
C ASP A 622 -7.89 -0.70 -29.37
N PRO A 623 -9.03 -0.56 -30.05
CA PRO A 623 -10.35 -0.71 -29.45
C PRO A 623 -10.52 -2.10 -28.83
N TRP A 624 -11.34 -2.18 -27.77
CA TRP A 624 -11.71 -3.43 -27.11
C TRP A 624 -13.22 -3.54 -27.01
N ASP A 625 -13.78 -4.50 -27.73
CA ASP A 625 -15.21 -4.78 -27.65
C ASP A 625 -15.51 -5.61 -26.40
N ILE A 626 -16.49 -5.15 -25.63
CA ILE A 626 -16.88 -5.70 -24.35
C ILE A 626 -18.39 -5.93 -24.29
N PRO A 627 -18.88 -6.92 -23.54
CA PRO A 627 -20.31 -7.10 -23.33
C PRO A 627 -20.97 -5.85 -22.73
N SER A 628 -22.17 -5.53 -23.21
CA SER A 628 -22.98 -4.45 -22.67
C SER A 628 -23.46 -4.75 -21.25
N GLY A 629 -23.81 -3.71 -20.50
CA GLY A 629 -24.36 -3.73 -19.16
C GLY A 629 -24.81 -2.34 -18.78
N LYS A 630 -25.43 -2.18 -17.61
CA LYS A 630 -25.75 -0.85 -17.09
C LYS A 630 -24.46 -0.12 -16.76
N ILE A 631 -24.14 0.94 -17.51
CA ILE A 631 -22.92 1.74 -17.31
C ILE A 631 -23.06 2.55 -16.04
N LEU A 632 -22.16 2.34 -15.08
CA LEU A 632 -22.06 3.12 -13.84
C LEU A 632 -21.04 4.27 -13.97
N LEU A 633 -19.96 4.01 -14.72
CA LEU A 633 -18.94 4.99 -15.08
C LEU A 633 -18.29 4.55 -16.39
N GLY A 634 -18.03 5.49 -17.29
CA GLY A 634 -17.33 5.25 -18.54
C GLY A 634 -16.50 6.44 -18.98
N HIS A 635 -15.36 6.14 -19.59
CA HIS A 635 -14.47 7.07 -20.27
C HIS A 635 -14.02 6.43 -21.58
N ASN A 636 -14.03 7.18 -22.68
CA ASN A 636 -13.73 6.66 -24.02
C ASN A 636 -14.55 5.39 -24.39
N LEU A 637 -15.84 5.39 -24.08
CA LEU A 637 -16.75 4.26 -24.24
C LEU A 637 -17.86 4.61 -25.22
N HIS A 638 -18.12 3.71 -26.18
CA HIS A 638 -19.13 3.89 -27.21
C HIS A 638 -20.02 2.64 -27.32
N THR A 639 -21.34 2.85 -27.53
CA THR A 639 -22.28 1.77 -27.83
C THR A 639 -22.22 1.45 -29.31
N ILE A 640 -21.95 0.18 -29.66
CA ILE A 640 -21.91 -0.29 -31.08
C ILE A 640 -23.09 -1.18 -31.44
N ALA A 641 -23.68 -1.86 -30.45
CA ALA A 641 -24.87 -2.71 -30.61
C ALA A 641 -25.59 -2.78 -29.25
N PRO A 642 -26.84 -3.28 -29.19
CA PRO A 642 -27.56 -3.42 -27.91
C PRO A 642 -26.79 -4.23 -26.87
N ASP A 643 -26.07 -5.28 -27.29
CA ASP A 643 -25.34 -6.20 -26.41
C ASP A 643 -23.84 -5.93 -26.33
N TRP A 644 -23.33 -4.90 -27.03
CA TRP A 644 -21.91 -4.65 -27.15
C TRP A 644 -21.54 -3.17 -27.02
N LEU A 645 -20.46 -2.94 -26.28
CA LEU A 645 -19.79 -1.66 -26.15
C LEU A 645 -18.37 -1.76 -26.70
N THR A 646 -17.86 -0.69 -27.28
CA THR A 646 -16.44 -0.55 -27.62
C THR A 646 -15.75 0.39 -26.65
N LEU A 647 -14.71 -0.11 -26.00
CA LEU A 647 -13.82 0.67 -25.15
C LEU A 647 -12.61 1.10 -26.01
N SER A 648 -12.61 2.38 -26.41
CA SER A 648 -11.52 2.96 -27.22
C SER A 648 -10.16 2.91 -26.50
N PRO A 649 -9.04 3.17 -27.19
CA PRO A 649 -7.74 3.34 -26.53
C PRO A 649 -7.79 4.27 -25.33
N LYS A 650 -7.08 3.91 -24.26
CA LYS A 650 -7.03 4.61 -22.97
C LYS A 650 -8.41 4.73 -22.28
N GLY A 651 -9.36 3.90 -22.68
CA GLY A 651 -10.70 3.86 -22.12
C GLY A 651 -10.80 2.97 -20.89
N PHE A 652 -11.77 3.28 -20.04
CA PHE A 652 -12.11 2.46 -18.89
C PHE A 652 -13.59 2.56 -18.55
N CYS A 653 -14.16 1.51 -17.95
CA CYS A 653 -15.55 1.55 -17.51
C CYS A 653 -15.86 0.57 -16.39
N VAL A 654 -16.94 0.87 -15.67
CA VAL A 654 -17.62 -0.05 -14.75
C VAL A 654 -19.04 -0.26 -15.26
N THR A 655 -19.40 -1.53 -15.42
CA THR A 655 -20.76 -1.94 -15.80
C THR A 655 -21.35 -2.87 -14.76
N GLU A 656 -22.67 -2.77 -14.53
CA GLU A 656 -23.44 -3.73 -13.75
C GLU A 656 -24.06 -4.74 -14.74
N GLU A 657 -23.93 -6.03 -14.49
CA GLU A 657 -24.52 -7.07 -15.32
C GLU A 657 -26.05 -6.93 -15.35
N TRP A 658 -26.65 -7.08 -16.54
CA TRP A 658 -28.10 -7.22 -16.64
C TRP A 658 -28.51 -8.54 -15.96
N LYS A 659 -29.53 -8.49 -15.11
CA LYS A 659 -30.10 -9.68 -14.48
C LYS A 659 -30.89 -10.50 -15.52
#